data_0bedeea95f119f06182a1d3729cd79d6
#
_entry.id   0bedeea95f119f06182a1d3729cd79d6
#
_cell.length_a   1.000
_cell.length_b   1.000
_cell.length_c   1.000
_cell.angle_alpha   90.00
_cell.angle_beta   90.00
_cell.angle_gamma   90.00
#
_symmetry.space_group_name_H-M   'P 1'
#
loop_
_entity.id
_entity.type
_entity.pdbx_description
1 polymer ?
#
loop_
_entity_poly.entity_id
_entity_poly.type
_entity_poly.pdbx_seq_one_letter_code
_entity_poly.pdbx_strand_id
1 'polypeptide(L)'
;MSFPVHPWKVVERGWQPNTQRFAESLMSLANGYMGLRGNFEEDYSGDSFQGTYLGGVWYPDKTRVGWWKKGYPEYYAKVINAINLIGIHVIIDQHPLDLSRATVWEYEREVDMRTAVLYRHACVDMDKGSLTLDTWRFVSMDTKELLAIRYQVTPSFDCRMEVSPYLDGNVRNLDANYDQSFWNMVDGEGWDERGGVLVQTKPNPYGVQRFTVAAAMTNRVEGIDYIDMASKAGYCAALYAGDIHSGTTVSVEKYVAVFTSRDHDKDQLMDLAMAAAQQACDEGWQKALKAHQAAWHERWEMADVQIEGDDSAQQGIHFNLFQLLSTYTGSDARLNIGPKGYTGERFGGSTYWDTEAYCLPVFLAIRGADTARQLLLYRYHHLEAAKRNAANLGMPGALYPVSTINGSECHNEWEVAFEGIHCNAAIVHAIFEYTMYTGDETYLLGEGVEVMAEIAKFWVGRVHFNQRTQKYMIFGVIGPNEYENNVNNNWYTNRMAAWCLEYFVETCAKLDDDRLEALQITPDDLKHMQDIADRMYYPDDRGLGIFPQHDAFLDKDLRPASDIPAEERPIYMHWSWDRILRSGYIKQPDVLMGLYFLNHVYDTETLRRNFDFYAPLTLHESGLSPCIHSIMAAQLGEKDLAVAMYKRTARYDLDNINQDSQDGLHITSMSGSWLAIAKGFAGMRTLGGLRFKPFLPDCWNGYSYKFNYRGRIIELRVKPKGVTLTLISGEPISVTIYGHPYELEDVLTVPLEG
;
A
#
# COMPACT_ATOMS: atom_id res chain seq x y z
N MET A 1 5.58 22.06 -12.84
CA MET A 1 4.35 21.29 -12.56
C MET A 1 3.43 22.14 -11.73
N SER A 2 2.18 22.21 -12.08
CA SER A 2 1.22 22.99 -11.30
C SER A 2 0.24 22.08 -10.58
N PHE A 3 0.73 21.40 -9.53
CA PHE A 3 -0.11 20.75 -8.53
C PHE A 3 -0.16 21.67 -7.30
N PRO A 4 -1.09 22.62 -7.25
CA PRO A 4 -1.17 23.55 -6.13
C PRO A 4 -1.49 22.81 -4.84
N VAL A 5 -0.90 23.28 -3.75
CA VAL A 5 -1.17 22.75 -2.42
C VAL A 5 -2.60 23.09 -2.00
N HIS A 6 -3.36 22.06 -1.61
CA HIS A 6 -4.69 22.19 -1.06
C HIS A 6 -4.92 21.10 -0.01
N PRO A 7 -5.30 21.43 1.24
CA PRO A 7 -5.37 20.45 2.34
C PRO A 7 -6.20 19.18 2.04
N TRP A 8 -7.24 19.29 1.22
CA TRP A 8 -8.17 18.19 0.92
C TRP A 8 -8.25 17.78 -0.54
N LYS A 9 -7.44 18.37 -1.42
CA LYS A 9 -7.52 18.05 -2.85
C LYS A 9 -6.13 17.81 -3.43
N VAL A 10 -6.08 16.95 -4.43
CA VAL A 10 -5.00 16.88 -5.41
C VAL A 10 -5.51 17.53 -6.67
N VAL A 11 -4.92 18.64 -7.08
CA VAL A 11 -5.38 19.46 -8.21
C VAL A 11 -4.27 19.56 -9.26
N GLU A 12 -4.60 19.26 -10.52
CA GLU A 12 -3.76 19.54 -11.68
C GLU A 12 -4.36 20.72 -12.45
N ARG A 13 -3.58 21.80 -12.65
CA ARG A 13 -4.00 22.97 -13.40
C ARG A 13 -3.17 23.19 -14.64
N GLY A 14 -3.86 23.44 -15.76
CA GLY A 14 -3.28 23.64 -17.07
C GLY A 14 -2.88 22.33 -17.74
N TRP A 15 -3.03 22.30 -19.05
CA TRP A 15 -2.78 21.12 -19.87
C TRP A 15 -1.28 20.80 -19.98
N GLN A 16 -0.86 19.61 -19.57
CA GLN A 16 0.53 19.12 -19.60
C GLN A 16 0.62 17.69 -20.09
N PRO A 17 0.69 17.42 -21.38
CA PRO A 17 0.66 16.07 -21.94
C PRO A 17 1.83 15.18 -21.49
N ASN A 18 2.98 15.76 -21.15
CA ASN A 18 4.18 14.99 -20.77
C ASN A 18 4.17 14.47 -19.32
N THR A 19 3.16 14.80 -18.52
CA THR A 19 3.07 14.37 -17.11
C THR A 19 1.84 13.51 -16.85
N GLN A 20 1.18 13.02 -17.88
CA GLN A 20 -0.11 12.31 -17.74
C GLN A 20 0.02 11.07 -16.87
N ARG A 21 1.02 10.20 -17.07
CA ARG A 21 1.21 9.00 -16.25
C ARG A 21 1.36 9.31 -14.75
N PHE A 22 2.06 10.39 -14.44
CA PHE A 22 2.22 10.84 -13.05
C PHE A 22 0.88 11.34 -12.47
N ALA A 23 0.17 12.20 -13.23
CA ALA A 23 -1.13 12.69 -12.83
C ALA A 23 -2.16 11.55 -12.69
N GLU A 24 -2.16 10.57 -13.60
CA GLU A 24 -2.99 9.37 -13.52
C GLU A 24 -2.77 8.57 -12.23
N SER A 25 -1.52 8.47 -11.76
CA SER A 25 -1.22 7.82 -10.47
C SER A 25 -1.79 8.60 -9.29
N LEU A 26 -1.53 9.92 -9.24
CA LEU A 26 -2.02 10.77 -8.15
C LEU A 26 -3.55 10.81 -8.07
N MET A 27 -4.23 10.70 -9.21
CA MET A 27 -5.68 10.75 -9.34
C MET A 27 -6.35 9.37 -9.29
N SER A 28 -5.64 8.35 -8.83
CA SER A 28 -6.19 6.99 -8.69
C SER A 28 -7.27 6.94 -7.63
N LEU A 29 -8.33 6.15 -7.91
CA LEU A 29 -9.45 5.88 -7.02
C LEU A 29 -9.55 4.38 -6.76
N ALA A 30 -9.85 3.97 -5.52
CA ALA A 30 -10.09 2.58 -5.18
C ALA A 30 -11.02 2.43 -3.98
N ASN A 31 -11.45 1.19 -3.69
CA ASN A 31 -12.35 0.88 -2.58
C ASN A 31 -12.00 -0.45 -1.86
N GLY A 32 -10.78 -0.95 -2.05
CA GLY A 32 -10.33 -2.23 -1.48
C GLY A 32 -10.79 -3.47 -2.28
N TYR A 33 -11.73 -3.35 -3.20
CA TYR A 33 -12.18 -4.39 -4.11
C TYR A 33 -11.65 -4.18 -5.53
N MET A 34 -11.74 -2.96 -6.02
CA MET A 34 -11.19 -2.54 -7.31
C MET A 34 -10.57 -1.16 -7.22
N GLY A 35 -9.71 -0.84 -8.16
CA GLY A 35 -9.13 0.49 -8.32
C GLY A 35 -8.83 0.83 -9.77
N LEU A 36 -8.81 2.12 -10.02
CA LEU A 36 -8.65 2.73 -11.32
C LEU A 36 -7.62 3.85 -11.24
N ARG A 37 -6.74 3.90 -12.22
CA ARG A 37 -5.90 5.08 -12.41
C ARG A 37 -6.75 6.26 -12.91
N GLY A 38 -6.24 7.46 -12.77
CA GLY A 38 -6.93 8.69 -13.19
C GLY A 38 -6.92 8.94 -14.70
N ASN A 39 -7.05 7.89 -15.53
CA ASN A 39 -7.08 7.99 -16.99
C ASN A 39 -8.30 8.76 -17.49
N PHE A 40 -8.24 9.22 -18.75
CA PHE A 40 -9.37 9.86 -19.42
C PHE A 40 -10.45 8.85 -19.82
N GLU A 41 -11.67 9.31 -19.87
CA GLU A 41 -12.82 8.54 -20.34
C GLU A 41 -12.83 8.43 -21.87
N GLU A 42 -12.51 9.52 -22.57
CA GLU A 42 -12.37 9.57 -24.02
C GLU A 42 -11.03 9.00 -24.50
N ASP A 43 -10.90 8.85 -25.82
CA ASP A 43 -9.67 8.36 -26.43
C ASP A 43 -8.50 9.31 -26.18
N TYR A 44 -7.35 8.73 -25.88
CA TYR A 44 -6.11 9.48 -25.66
C TYR A 44 -4.93 8.71 -26.29
N SER A 45 -4.37 9.23 -27.39
CA SER A 45 -3.25 8.61 -28.10
C SER A 45 -1.87 9.04 -27.60
N GLY A 46 -1.81 9.91 -26.59
CA GLY A 46 -0.58 10.33 -25.95
C GLY A 46 -0.02 9.27 -24.98
N ASP A 47 1.07 9.62 -24.29
CA ASP A 47 1.66 8.74 -23.27
C ASP A 47 0.76 8.62 -22.04
N SER A 48 0.23 7.43 -21.82
CA SER A 48 -0.74 7.11 -20.77
C SER A 48 -0.49 5.70 -20.25
N PHE A 49 -0.87 5.46 -19.00
CA PHE A 49 -0.84 4.16 -18.38
C PHE A 49 -2.24 3.80 -17.89
N GLN A 50 -3.07 3.28 -18.80
CA GLN A 50 -4.42 2.84 -18.45
C GLN A 50 -4.33 1.64 -17.51
N GLY A 51 -5.02 1.72 -16.36
CA GLY A 51 -5.02 0.67 -15.36
C GLY A 51 -6.35 0.54 -14.63
N THR A 52 -6.87 -0.68 -14.65
CA THR A 52 -7.98 -1.18 -13.82
C THR A 52 -7.48 -2.42 -13.09
N TYR A 53 -7.55 -2.43 -11.77
CA TYR A 53 -7.05 -3.55 -10.96
C TYR A 53 -8.15 -4.07 -10.03
N LEU A 54 -8.23 -5.41 -9.91
CA LEU A 54 -9.22 -6.09 -9.07
C LEU A 54 -8.51 -6.84 -7.95
N GLY A 55 -8.97 -6.65 -6.73
CA GLY A 55 -8.39 -7.27 -5.54
C GLY A 55 -8.32 -8.79 -5.65
N GLY A 56 -7.10 -9.35 -5.53
CA GLY A 56 -6.86 -10.78 -5.59
C GLY A 56 -7.04 -11.42 -6.98
N VAL A 57 -7.20 -10.65 -8.04
CA VAL A 57 -7.18 -11.13 -9.44
C VAL A 57 -5.79 -10.90 -10.01
N TRP A 58 -5.11 -11.97 -10.40
CA TRP A 58 -3.71 -11.96 -10.79
C TRP A 58 -3.37 -13.08 -11.78
N TYR A 59 -2.16 -13.06 -12.31
CA TYR A 59 -1.68 -14.09 -13.23
C TYR A 59 -0.24 -14.50 -12.87
N PRO A 60 0.09 -15.82 -12.93
CA PRO A 60 1.46 -16.30 -12.74
C PRO A 60 2.26 -16.12 -14.04
N ASP A 61 2.93 -14.97 -14.16
CA ASP A 61 3.78 -14.67 -15.30
C ASP A 61 5.10 -15.45 -15.22
N LYS A 62 5.61 -15.92 -16.35
CA LYS A 62 6.87 -16.65 -16.42
C LYS A 62 8.02 -15.74 -15.97
N THR A 63 8.88 -16.22 -15.06
CA THR A 63 10.08 -15.49 -14.63
C THR A 63 11.06 -15.28 -15.79
N ARG A 64 11.89 -14.23 -15.68
CA ARG A 64 12.97 -13.93 -16.64
C ARG A 64 14.30 -14.59 -16.29
N VAL A 65 14.28 -15.52 -15.32
CA VAL A 65 15.50 -16.23 -14.87
C VAL A 65 16.12 -17.01 -16.02
N GLY A 66 17.31 -16.61 -16.45
CA GLY A 66 18.02 -17.27 -17.55
C GLY A 66 18.61 -18.63 -17.15
N TRP A 67 18.91 -18.83 -15.87
CA TRP A 67 19.39 -20.08 -15.30
C TRP A 67 18.68 -20.35 -13.98
N TRP A 68 17.68 -21.23 -14.02
CA TRP A 68 16.93 -21.64 -12.85
C TRP A 68 17.77 -22.44 -11.86
N LYS A 69 17.69 -22.13 -10.57
CA LYS A 69 18.29 -22.86 -9.47
C LYS A 69 17.19 -23.33 -8.51
N LYS A 70 17.42 -24.44 -7.82
CA LYS A 70 16.50 -24.91 -6.78
C LYS A 70 16.31 -23.82 -5.71
N GLY A 71 15.06 -23.53 -5.38
CA GLY A 71 14.70 -22.44 -4.47
C GLY A 71 14.30 -21.13 -5.15
N TYR A 72 14.56 -21.00 -6.47
CA TYR A 72 14.00 -19.87 -7.22
C TYR A 72 12.49 -20.04 -7.42
N PRO A 73 11.71 -18.93 -7.48
CA PRO A 73 10.29 -18.96 -7.81
C PRO A 73 10.06 -19.57 -9.20
N GLU A 74 8.97 -20.31 -9.35
CA GLU A 74 8.57 -20.87 -10.65
C GLU A 74 7.91 -19.83 -11.55
N TYR A 75 7.25 -18.83 -10.96
CA TYR A 75 6.56 -17.74 -11.64
C TYR A 75 6.66 -16.46 -10.82
N TYR A 76 6.41 -15.34 -11.49
CA TYR A 76 6.18 -14.04 -10.86
C TYR A 76 4.68 -13.78 -10.79
N ALA A 77 4.12 -13.59 -9.59
CA ALA A 77 2.72 -13.24 -9.44
C ALA A 77 2.51 -11.77 -9.80
N LYS A 78 1.72 -11.51 -10.85
CA LYS A 78 1.39 -10.17 -11.27
C LYS A 78 -0.07 -9.85 -11.02
N VAL A 79 -0.34 -8.70 -10.39
CA VAL A 79 -1.64 -8.07 -10.55
C VAL A 79 -1.80 -7.72 -12.04
N ILE A 80 -2.97 -7.96 -12.58
CA ILE A 80 -3.20 -7.79 -14.01
C ILE A 80 -4.18 -6.65 -14.27
N ASN A 81 -3.87 -5.86 -15.31
CA ASN A 81 -4.80 -4.88 -15.83
C ASN A 81 -6.06 -5.60 -16.30
N ALA A 82 -7.22 -5.18 -15.82
CA ALA A 82 -8.51 -5.77 -16.11
C ALA A 82 -9.27 -4.97 -17.19
N ILE A 83 -10.53 -5.30 -17.40
CA ILE A 83 -11.41 -4.66 -18.37
C ILE A 83 -11.33 -3.13 -18.27
N ASN A 84 -11.22 -2.41 -19.38
CA ASN A 84 -11.40 -0.98 -19.42
C ASN A 84 -12.87 -0.64 -19.12
N LEU A 85 -13.10 -0.11 -17.92
CA LEU A 85 -14.44 0.18 -17.40
C LEU A 85 -14.92 1.60 -17.73
N ILE A 86 -13.99 2.51 -18.01
CA ILE A 86 -14.28 3.95 -18.07
C ILE A 86 -14.57 4.47 -19.47
N GLY A 87 -14.24 3.73 -20.51
CA GLY A 87 -14.20 4.20 -21.88
C GLY A 87 -15.50 4.81 -22.41
N ILE A 88 -15.39 5.97 -23.08
CA ILE A 88 -16.46 6.68 -23.77
C ILE A 88 -15.86 7.29 -25.04
N HIS A 89 -16.10 6.71 -26.22
CA HIS A 89 -15.71 7.34 -27.47
C HIS A 89 -16.60 8.55 -27.76
N VAL A 90 -15.99 9.65 -28.19
CA VAL A 90 -16.70 10.87 -28.62
C VAL A 90 -16.20 11.26 -30.00
N ILE A 91 -17.12 11.40 -30.96
CA ILE A 91 -16.82 11.79 -32.35
C ILE A 91 -17.63 13.03 -32.68
N ILE A 92 -16.98 14.09 -33.14
CA ILE A 92 -17.59 15.34 -33.53
C ILE A 92 -17.33 15.58 -35.01
N ASP A 93 -18.40 15.67 -35.85
CA ASP A 93 -18.29 15.85 -37.30
C ASP A 93 -17.29 14.86 -37.95
N GLN A 94 -17.38 13.57 -37.57
CA GLN A 94 -16.50 12.46 -38.00
C GLN A 94 -15.05 12.52 -37.47
N HIS A 95 -14.71 13.43 -36.56
CA HIS A 95 -13.38 13.52 -35.95
C HIS A 95 -13.43 13.01 -34.50
N PRO A 96 -12.67 11.93 -34.16
CA PRO A 96 -12.56 11.46 -32.78
C PRO A 96 -11.95 12.53 -31.88
N LEU A 97 -12.54 12.71 -30.71
CA LEU A 97 -11.98 13.56 -29.66
C LEU A 97 -10.77 12.87 -29.02
N ASP A 98 -9.61 13.46 -29.19
CA ASP A 98 -8.34 13.01 -28.62
C ASP A 98 -7.58 14.23 -28.08
N LEU A 99 -7.52 14.34 -26.75
CA LEU A 99 -6.89 15.48 -26.09
C LEU A 99 -5.38 15.59 -26.37
N SER A 100 -4.72 14.48 -26.77
CA SER A 100 -3.30 14.52 -27.11
C SER A 100 -3.02 15.25 -28.44
N ARG A 101 -4.04 15.36 -29.30
CA ARG A 101 -3.97 15.97 -30.64
C ARG A 101 -4.68 17.30 -30.72
N ALA A 102 -5.53 17.59 -29.76
CA ALA A 102 -6.34 18.79 -29.71
C ALA A 102 -5.61 19.96 -29.03
N THR A 103 -6.01 21.19 -29.33
CA THR A 103 -5.59 22.37 -28.58
C THR A 103 -6.48 22.51 -27.36
N VAL A 104 -5.92 22.20 -26.18
CA VAL A 104 -6.59 22.34 -24.88
C VAL A 104 -6.15 23.66 -24.26
N TRP A 105 -7.08 24.61 -24.07
CA TRP A 105 -6.75 25.95 -23.57
C TRP A 105 -7.21 26.22 -22.13
N GLU A 106 -8.16 25.44 -21.62
CA GLU A 106 -8.55 25.40 -20.21
C GLU A 106 -8.56 23.97 -19.73
N TYR A 107 -7.93 23.70 -18.58
CA TYR A 107 -7.84 22.36 -18.04
C TYR A 107 -7.65 22.39 -16.52
N GLU A 108 -8.52 21.68 -15.83
CA GLU A 108 -8.37 21.35 -14.42
C GLU A 108 -8.85 19.91 -14.19
N ARG A 109 -8.07 19.14 -13.43
CA ARG A 109 -8.45 17.81 -12.94
C ARG A 109 -8.14 17.74 -11.46
N GLU A 110 -9.10 17.27 -10.66
CA GLU A 110 -8.93 17.18 -9.22
C GLU A 110 -9.56 15.93 -8.63
N VAL A 111 -8.93 15.42 -7.55
CA VAL A 111 -9.54 14.48 -6.62
C VAL A 111 -9.83 15.21 -5.30
N ASP A 112 -11.09 15.25 -4.90
CA ASP A 112 -11.48 15.64 -3.55
C ASP A 112 -11.36 14.41 -2.63
N MET A 113 -10.36 14.41 -1.75
CA MET A 113 -10.05 13.28 -0.86
C MET A 113 -11.09 13.06 0.24
N ARG A 114 -11.95 14.06 0.54
CA ARG A 114 -13.05 13.89 1.50
C ARG A 114 -14.15 13.00 0.95
N THR A 115 -14.39 13.11 -0.36
CA THR A 115 -15.50 12.48 -1.05
C THR A 115 -15.06 11.42 -2.04
N ALA A 116 -13.75 11.28 -2.29
CA ALA A 116 -13.16 10.37 -3.27
C ALA A 116 -13.81 10.47 -4.67
N VAL A 117 -14.09 11.68 -5.10
CA VAL A 117 -14.61 11.98 -6.44
C VAL A 117 -13.50 12.61 -7.28
N LEU A 118 -13.25 12.03 -8.44
CA LEU A 118 -12.42 12.63 -9.47
C LEU A 118 -13.30 13.52 -10.34
N TYR A 119 -12.95 14.80 -10.43
CA TYR A 119 -13.56 15.79 -11.33
C TYR A 119 -12.54 16.24 -12.37
N ARG A 120 -13.01 16.49 -13.57
CA ARG A 120 -12.20 17.09 -14.63
C ARG A 120 -13.05 18.08 -15.44
N HIS A 121 -12.43 19.22 -15.74
CA HIS A 121 -12.92 20.23 -16.66
C HIS A 121 -11.89 20.44 -17.77
N ALA A 122 -12.33 20.54 -19.03
CA ALA A 122 -11.47 20.89 -20.14
C ALA A 122 -12.24 21.69 -21.22
N CYS A 123 -11.57 22.69 -21.78
CA CYS A 123 -12.02 23.37 -22.99
C CYS A 123 -11.06 23.11 -24.15
N VAL A 124 -11.62 22.67 -25.26
CA VAL A 124 -10.87 22.14 -26.42
C VAL A 124 -11.27 22.88 -27.67
N ASP A 125 -10.30 23.37 -28.44
CA ASP A 125 -10.55 23.99 -29.73
C ASP A 125 -10.93 22.92 -30.78
N MET A 126 -11.95 23.23 -31.58
CA MET A 126 -12.39 22.49 -32.74
C MET A 126 -12.44 23.42 -33.96
N ASP A 127 -12.46 22.87 -35.18
CA ASP A 127 -12.44 23.67 -36.39
C ASP A 127 -13.53 24.75 -36.48
N LYS A 128 -14.70 24.50 -35.87
CA LYS A 128 -15.87 25.39 -35.93
C LYS A 128 -16.13 26.18 -34.65
N GLY A 129 -15.39 25.92 -33.58
CA GLY A 129 -15.60 26.52 -32.27
C GLY A 129 -14.88 25.75 -31.16
N SER A 130 -15.51 25.56 -30.02
CA SER A 130 -14.93 24.84 -28.90
C SER A 130 -15.87 23.79 -28.29
N LEU A 131 -15.30 22.81 -27.62
CA LEU A 131 -16.01 21.88 -26.76
C LEU A 131 -15.66 22.17 -25.30
N THR A 132 -16.66 22.14 -24.42
CA THR A 132 -16.48 22.08 -22.98
C THR A 132 -16.76 20.67 -22.50
N LEU A 133 -15.86 20.10 -21.73
CA LEU A 133 -15.95 18.77 -21.14
C LEU A 133 -15.98 18.91 -19.62
N ASP A 134 -16.97 18.29 -18.97
CA ASP A 134 -17.04 18.16 -17.53
C ASP A 134 -17.28 16.69 -17.17
N THR A 135 -16.43 16.12 -16.31
CA THR A 135 -16.54 14.71 -15.92
C THR A 135 -16.46 14.53 -14.42
N TRP A 136 -17.22 13.60 -13.90
CA TRP A 136 -17.17 13.15 -12.49
C TRP A 136 -17.12 11.64 -12.46
N ARG A 137 -16.25 11.09 -11.63
CA ARG A 137 -16.11 9.65 -11.47
C ARG A 137 -15.83 9.29 -10.02
N PHE A 138 -16.43 8.18 -9.56
CA PHE A 138 -16.08 7.56 -8.29
C PHE A 138 -16.18 6.04 -8.36
N VAL A 139 -15.31 5.37 -7.60
CA VAL A 139 -15.39 3.93 -7.29
C VAL A 139 -16.13 3.83 -5.96
N SER A 140 -17.29 3.20 -5.95
CA SER A 140 -18.19 3.27 -4.79
C SER A 140 -17.56 2.61 -3.56
N MET A 141 -17.53 3.34 -2.45
CA MET A 141 -17.07 2.84 -1.14
C MET A 141 -18.21 2.15 -0.36
N ASP A 142 -19.45 2.38 -0.76
CA ASP A 142 -20.65 1.75 -0.20
C ASP A 142 -20.92 0.39 -0.86
N THR A 143 -20.99 0.39 -2.19
CA THR A 143 -21.23 -0.82 -3.00
C THR A 143 -19.94 -1.17 -3.74
N LYS A 144 -19.17 -2.12 -3.22
CA LYS A 144 -17.79 -2.38 -3.65
C LYS A 144 -17.64 -2.75 -5.13
N GLU A 145 -18.67 -3.32 -5.75
CA GLU A 145 -18.70 -3.74 -7.15
C GLU A 145 -19.01 -2.59 -8.12
N LEU A 146 -19.41 -1.40 -7.62
CA LEU A 146 -19.94 -0.30 -8.44
C LEU A 146 -18.91 0.78 -8.74
N LEU A 147 -18.83 1.17 -10.01
CA LEU A 147 -18.22 2.40 -10.54
C LEU A 147 -19.32 3.25 -11.19
N ALA A 148 -19.30 4.56 -10.98
CA ALA A 148 -20.19 5.50 -11.68
C ALA A 148 -19.39 6.66 -12.30
N ILE A 149 -19.80 7.03 -13.51
CA ILE A 149 -19.21 8.13 -14.29
C ILE A 149 -20.36 9.01 -14.79
N ARG A 150 -20.20 10.33 -14.63
CA ARG A 150 -21.00 11.33 -15.32
C ARG A 150 -20.07 12.10 -16.24
N TYR A 151 -20.36 12.07 -17.53
CA TYR A 151 -19.58 12.70 -18.58
C TYR A 151 -20.48 13.67 -19.36
N GLN A 152 -20.08 14.94 -19.46
CA GLN A 152 -20.82 15.98 -20.13
C GLN A 152 -19.96 16.63 -21.21
N VAL A 153 -20.54 16.82 -22.40
CA VAL A 153 -19.90 17.53 -23.51
C VAL A 153 -20.86 18.57 -24.08
N THR A 154 -20.37 19.81 -24.21
CA THR A 154 -21.13 20.95 -24.68
C THR A 154 -20.40 21.64 -25.84
N PRO A 155 -20.87 21.55 -27.10
CA PRO A 155 -20.28 22.27 -28.22
C PRO A 155 -20.72 23.73 -28.24
N SER A 156 -19.84 24.64 -28.62
CA SER A 156 -20.18 26.05 -28.87
C SER A 156 -20.68 26.32 -30.30
N PHE A 157 -20.89 25.25 -31.07
CA PHE A 157 -21.33 25.28 -32.48
C PHE A 157 -22.27 24.12 -32.82
N ASP A 158 -23.03 24.24 -33.90
CA ASP A 158 -23.86 23.13 -34.36
C ASP A 158 -22.99 22.03 -34.95
N CYS A 159 -23.19 20.78 -34.53
CA CYS A 159 -22.38 19.64 -34.99
C CYS A 159 -23.17 18.33 -35.03
N ARG A 160 -22.70 17.39 -35.82
CA ARG A 160 -23.06 15.97 -35.65
C ARG A 160 -22.20 15.37 -34.55
N MET A 161 -22.82 14.80 -33.53
CA MET A 161 -22.12 14.15 -32.41
C MET A 161 -22.46 12.66 -32.37
N GLU A 162 -21.44 11.85 -32.06
CA GLU A 162 -21.59 10.43 -31.71
C GLU A 162 -20.90 10.23 -30.36
N VAL A 163 -21.57 9.51 -29.44
CA VAL A 163 -21.05 9.17 -28.11
C VAL A 163 -21.25 7.68 -27.88
N SER A 164 -20.17 6.96 -27.52
CA SER A 164 -20.23 5.53 -27.31
C SER A 164 -19.57 5.12 -26.00
N PRO A 165 -20.32 5.02 -24.90
CA PRO A 165 -19.84 4.31 -23.70
C PRO A 165 -19.55 2.85 -24.04
N TYR A 166 -18.37 2.35 -23.63
CA TYR A 166 -17.95 0.97 -23.95
C TYR A 166 -17.25 0.28 -22.79
N LEU A 167 -17.20 -1.05 -22.84
CA LEU A 167 -16.33 -1.92 -22.03
C LEU A 167 -15.41 -2.69 -22.98
N ASP A 168 -14.12 -2.75 -22.66
CA ASP A 168 -13.13 -3.48 -23.47
C ASP A 168 -12.22 -4.34 -22.57
N GLY A 169 -12.31 -5.65 -22.76
CA GLY A 169 -11.47 -6.65 -22.08
C GLY A 169 -10.13 -6.90 -22.79
N ASN A 170 -9.90 -6.32 -23.97
CA ASN A 170 -8.64 -6.49 -24.70
C ASN A 170 -7.55 -5.57 -24.18
N VAL A 171 -7.21 -5.76 -22.91
CA VAL A 171 -6.20 -4.99 -22.18
C VAL A 171 -4.94 -5.80 -21.97
N ARG A 172 -3.82 -5.11 -21.68
CA ARG A 172 -2.53 -5.72 -21.43
C ARG A 172 -1.84 -5.05 -20.24
N ASN A 173 -0.96 -5.79 -19.58
CA ASN A 173 0.00 -5.22 -18.68
C ASN A 173 1.18 -4.61 -19.44
N LEU A 174 1.64 -3.43 -19.04
CA LEU A 174 2.87 -2.83 -19.58
C LEU A 174 4.12 -3.55 -19.04
N ASP A 175 4.04 -4.13 -17.83
CA ASP A 175 5.15 -4.83 -17.20
C ASP A 175 5.17 -6.35 -17.46
N ALA A 176 4.35 -6.86 -18.39
CA ALA A 176 4.37 -8.28 -18.77
C ALA A 176 5.79 -8.72 -19.16
N ASN A 177 6.29 -9.81 -18.57
CA ASN A 177 7.68 -10.22 -18.75
C ASN A 177 8.04 -10.55 -20.20
N TYR A 178 7.06 -10.97 -20.99
CA TYR A 178 7.21 -11.38 -22.39
C TYR A 178 6.19 -10.72 -23.31
N ASP A 179 5.70 -9.54 -22.99
CA ASP A 179 4.73 -8.75 -23.76
C ASP A 179 3.49 -9.55 -24.18
N GLN A 180 3.00 -10.40 -23.27
CA GLN A 180 1.82 -11.24 -23.54
C GLN A 180 0.56 -10.67 -22.88
N SER A 181 -0.60 -10.89 -23.54
CA SER A 181 -1.90 -10.70 -22.89
C SER A 181 -2.20 -11.85 -21.94
N PHE A 182 -2.77 -11.56 -20.76
CA PHE A 182 -3.15 -12.54 -19.77
C PHE A 182 -4.61 -12.99 -19.86
N TRP A 183 -5.42 -12.38 -20.71
CA TRP A 183 -6.84 -12.62 -20.83
C TRP A 183 -7.24 -13.40 -22.09
N ASN A 184 -8.25 -14.25 -21.94
CA ASN A 184 -9.08 -14.78 -23.01
C ASN A 184 -10.41 -14.04 -23.00
N MET A 185 -10.85 -13.55 -24.16
CA MET A 185 -12.18 -12.99 -24.35
C MET A 185 -13.17 -14.15 -24.41
N VAL A 186 -14.12 -14.20 -23.48
CA VAL A 186 -15.08 -15.31 -23.37
C VAL A 186 -16.39 -14.93 -24.04
N ASP A 187 -17.01 -13.82 -23.63
CA ASP A 187 -18.30 -13.39 -24.12
C ASP A 187 -18.44 -11.87 -24.15
N GLY A 188 -19.43 -11.36 -24.87
CA GLY A 188 -19.86 -9.98 -24.87
C GLY A 188 -21.31 -9.91 -25.31
N GLU A 189 -22.16 -9.41 -24.42
CA GLU A 189 -23.60 -9.29 -24.62
C GLU A 189 -24.02 -7.84 -24.59
N GLY A 190 -25.10 -7.51 -25.30
CA GLY A 190 -25.65 -6.17 -25.26
C GLY A 190 -27.03 -6.07 -25.90
N TRP A 191 -27.90 -5.29 -25.28
CA TRP A 191 -29.23 -4.96 -25.77
C TRP A 191 -29.70 -3.62 -25.18
N ASP A 192 -30.39 -2.85 -25.97
CA ASP A 192 -30.81 -1.50 -25.64
C ASP A 192 -29.59 -0.66 -25.17
N GLU A 193 -29.65 -0.02 -24.02
CA GLU A 193 -28.59 0.84 -23.48
C GLU A 193 -27.67 0.10 -22.47
N ARG A 194 -27.70 -1.24 -22.48
CA ARG A 194 -27.00 -2.14 -21.55
C ARG A 194 -26.08 -3.11 -22.24
N GLY A 195 -24.93 -3.37 -21.67
CA GLY A 195 -24.05 -4.41 -22.17
C GLY A 195 -23.07 -4.90 -21.11
N GLY A 196 -22.57 -6.10 -21.33
CA GLY A 196 -21.59 -6.73 -20.45
C GLY A 196 -20.52 -7.48 -21.22
N VAL A 197 -19.38 -7.67 -20.60
CA VAL A 197 -18.26 -8.44 -21.12
C VAL A 197 -17.78 -9.45 -20.09
N LEU A 198 -17.39 -10.64 -20.57
CA LEU A 198 -16.84 -11.72 -19.76
C LEU A 198 -15.44 -12.06 -20.27
N VAL A 199 -14.47 -12.01 -19.36
CA VAL A 199 -13.10 -12.38 -19.66
C VAL A 199 -12.61 -13.44 -18.65
N GLN A 200 -11.66 -14.26 -19.05
CA GLN A 200 -11.04 -15.25 -18.18
C GLN A 200 -9.53 -15.24 -18.35
N THR A 201 -8.77 -15.35 -17.25
CA THR A 201 -7.33 -15.49 -17.36
C THR A 201 -6.94 -16.72 -18.18
N LYS A 202 -5.85 -16.61 -18.94
CA LYS A 202 -5.33 -17.73 -19.75
C LYS A 202 -4.96 -18.94 -18.88
N PRO A 203 -4.98 -20.15 -19.43
CA PRO A 203 -4.38 -21.31 -18.76
C PRO A 203 -2.93 -21.06 -18.44
N ASN A 204 -2.45 -21.60 -17.32
CA ASN A 204 -1.06 -21.52 -16.91
C ASN A 204 -0.50 -22.91 -16.55
N PRO A 205 0.82 -23.14 -16.69
CA PRO A 205 1.43 -24.44 -16.40
C PRO A 205 1.67 -24.70 -14.91
N TYR A 206 1.39 -23.71 -14.04
CA TYR A 206 1.76 -23.74 -12.61
C TYR A 206 0.63 -24.26 -11.71
N GLY A 207 -0.50 -24.66 -12.29
CA GLY A 207 -1.66 -25.12 -11.51
C GLY A 207 -2.37 -24.00 -10.73
N VAL A 208 -2.08 -22.72 -11.06
CA VAL A 208 -2.76 -21.57 -10.45
C VAL A 208 -4.18 -21.47 -10.98
N GLN A 209 -5.11 -21.19 -10.07
CA GLN A 209 -6.52 -20.99 -10.39
C GLN A 209 -6.71 -19.90 -11.46
N ARG A 210 -7.61 -20.17 -12.41
CA ARG A 210 -8.03 -19.16 -13.40
C ARG A 210 -9.13 -18.29 -12.82
N PHE A 211 -9.04 -16.99 -13.09
CA PHE A 211 -10.07 -16.02 -12.69
C PHE A 211 -10.96 -15.68 -13.87
N THR A 212 -12.27 -15.67 -13.61
CA THR A 212 -13.28 -15.15 -14.55
C THR A 212 -13.78 -13.84 -13.99
N VAL A 213 -13.89 -12.82 -14.84
CA VAL A 213 -14.36 -11.48 -14.51
C VAL A 213 -15.47 -11.08 -15.49
N ALA A 214 -16.60 -10.67 -14.93
CA ALA A 214 -17.68 -10.02 -15.67
C ALA A 214 -17.72 -8.54 -15.29
N ALA A 215 -17.85 -7.67 -16.29
CA ALA A 215 -18.20 -6.27 -16.11
C ALA A 215 -19.42 -5.96 -16.96
N ALA A 216 -20.40 -5.28 -16.39
CA ALA A 216 -21.57 -4.82 -17.13
C ALA A 216 -21.78 -3.33 -16.92
N MET A 217 -22.32 -2.67 -17.95
CA MET A 217 -22.69 -1.25 -17.91
C MET A 217 -24.17 -1.07 -18.23
N THR A 218 -24.78 -0.09 -17.58
CA THR A 218 -26.07 0.50 -17.95
C THR A 218 -25.88 1.99 -18.05
N ASN A 219 -26.39 2.58 -19.13
CA ASN A 219 -26.21 4.01 -19.40
C ASN A 219 -27.56 4.74 -19.28
N ARG A 220 -27.50 5.99 -18.83
CA ARG A 220 -28.58 6.98 -18.96
C ARG A 220 -28.00 8.17 -19.70
N VAL A 221 -28.52 8.46 -20.89
CA VAL A 221 -27.99 9.50 -21.75
C VAL A 221 -29.08 10.53 -22.05
N GLU A 222 -28.72 11.81 -21.98
CA GLU A 222 -29.60 12.94 -22.24
C GLU A 222 -28.98 13.83 -23.33
N GLY A 223 -29.85 14.41 -24.18
CA GLY A 223 -29.45 15.38 -25.20
C GLY A 223 -29.03 14.76 -26.53
N ILE A 224 -29.13 13.42 -26.68
CA ILE A 224 -28.79 12.71 -27.94
C ILE A 224 -29.53 11.35 -27.97
N ASP A 225 -29.85 10.86 -29.17
CA ASP A 225 -30.67 9.64 -29.33
C ASP A 225 -29.83 8.36 -29.34
N TYR A 226 -30.37 7.30 -28.71
CA TYR A 226 -29.81 5.95 -28.82
C TYR A 226 -29.99 5.39 -30.24
N ILE A 227 -28.96 4.78 -30.78
CA ILE A 227 -28.94 4.23 -32.13
C ILE A 227 -28.87 2.71 -32.13
N ASP A 228 -27.82 2.14 -31.46
CA ASP A 228 -27.54 0.71 -31.53
C ASP A 228 -26.60 0.26 -30.39
N MET A 229 -26.50 -1.06 -30.23
CA MET A 229 -25.54 -1.70 -29.31
C MET A 229 -24.64 -2.66 -30.10
N ALA A 230 -23.35 -2.42 -30.10
CA ALA A 230 -22.36 -3.33 -30.65
C ALA A 230 -21.81 -4.27 -29.54
N SER A 231 -21.79 -5.58 -29.78
CA SER A 231 -21.17 -6.53 -28.85
C SER A 231 -20.42 -7.64 -29.61
N LYS A 232 -19.34 -8.11 -28.97
CA LYS A 232 -18.55 -9.28 -29.36
C LYS A 232 -17.81 -9.78 -28.14
N ALA A 233 -17.22 -10.97 -28.20
CA ALA A 233 -16.44 -11.53 -27.10
C ALA A 233 -15.42 -10.49 -26.57
N GLY A 234 -15.56 -10.13 -25.30
CA GLY A 234 -14.69 -9.18 -24.59
C GLY A 234 -14.93 -7.69 -24.92
N TYR A 235 -15.97 -7.34 -25.67
CA TYR A 235 -16.26 -5.94 -26.00
C TYR A 235 -17.77 -5.69 -26.10
N CYS A 236 -18.23 -4.55 -25.56
CA CYS A 236 -19.56 -4.01 -25.86
C CYS A 236 -19.54 -2.47 -25.84
N ALA A 237 -20.36 -1.85 -26.69
CA ALA A 237 -20.48 -0.40 -26.80
C ALA A 237 -21.89 0.01 -27.18
N ALA A 238 -22.49 0.95 -26.45
CA ALA A 238 -23.76 1.58 -26.82
C ALA A 238 -23.49 2.81 -27.67
N LEU A 239 -24.13 2.93 -28.84
CA LEU A 239 -23.97 4.07 -29.75
C LEU A 239 -25.17 5.02 -29.60
N TYR A 240 -24.84 6.28 -29.36
CA TYR A 240 -25.76 7.42 -29.41
C TYR A 240 -25.30 8.39 -30.51
N ALA A 241 -26.21 8.93 -31.31
CA ALA A 241 -25.85 9.88 -32.36
C ALA A 241 -26.97 10.86 -32.64
N GLY A 242 -26.60 12.11 -32.98
CA GLY A 242 -27.56 13.14 -33.31
C GLY A 242 -26.92 14.44 -33.76
N ASP A 243 -27.76 15.34 -34.26
CA ASP A 243 -27.38 16.73 -34.59
C ASP A 243 -27.59 17.58 -33.33
N ILE A 244 -26.52 18.16 -32.80
CA ILE A 244 -26.51 18.91 -31.54
C ILE A 244 -26.37 20.39 -31.86
N HIS A 245 -27.29 21.19 -31.31
CA HIS A 245 -27.23 22.65 -31.45
C HIS A 245 -26.21 23.26 -30.48
N SER A 246 -25.62 24.36 -30.89
CA SER A 246 -24.69 25.16 -30.08
C SER A 246 -25.23 25.42 -28.68
N GLY A 247 -24.41 25.12 -27.66
CA GLY A 247 -24.74 25.30 -26.25
C GLY A 247 -25.61 24.19 -25.63
N THR A 248 -25.99 23.17 -26.41
CA THR A 248 -26.71 22.01 -25.88
C THR A 248 -25.73 21.00 -25.25
N THR A 249 -25.93 20.65 -24.00
CA THR A 249 -25.10 19.64 -23.31
C THR A 249 -25.64 18.24 -23.59
N VAL A 250 -24.77 17.35 -24.04
CA VAL A 250 -24.98 15.91 -24.03
C VAL A 250 -24.40 15.35 -22.74
N SER A 251 -25.21 14.64 -21.97
CA SER A 251 -24.83 14.08 -20.66
C SER A 251 -24.97 12.57 -20.65
N VAL A 252 -23.89 11.87 -20.28
CA VAL A 252 -23.84 10.41 -20.12
C VAL A 252 -23.65 10.10 -18.63
N GLU A 253 -24.57 9.36 -18.04
CA GLU A 253 -24.36 8.65 -16.77
C GLU A 253 -24.11 7.18 -17.09
N LYS A 254 -22.90 6.70 -16.82
CA LYS A 254 -22.46 5.32 -17.04
C LYS A 254 -22.29 4.65 -15.68
N TYR A 255 -23.07 3.60 -15.43
CA TYR A 255 -23.01 2.77 -14.22
C TYR A 255 -22.39 1.43 -14.58
N VAL A 256 -21.28 1.06 -13.95
CA VAL A 256 -20.54 -0.16 -14.24
C VAL A 256 -20.44 -1.01 -12.98
N ALA A 257 -20.83 -2.28 -13.08
CA ALA A 257 -20.66 -3.25 -12.01
C ALA A 257 -19.68 -4.35 -12.42
N VAL A 258 -18.83 -4.79 -11.49
CA VAL A 258 -17.78 -5.78 -11.74
C VAL A 258 -17.88 -6.91 -10.72
N PHE A 259 -17.94 -8.15 -11.22
CA PHE A 259 -17.98 -9.37 -10.40
C PHE A 259 -16.89 -10.36 -10.82
N THR A 260 -16.36 -11.10 -9.85
CA THR A 260 -15.26 -12.03 -10.09
C THR A 260 -15.54 -13.43 -9.53
N SER A 261 -14.94 -14.45 -10.17
CA SER A 261 -15.02 -15.84 -9.69
C SER A 261 -14.29 -16.11 -8.38
N ARG A 262 -13.67 -15.09 -7.77
CA ARG A 262 -13.20 -15.16 -6.39
C ARG A 262 -14.34 -15.26 -5.39
N ASP A 263 -15.44 -14.57 -5.66
CA ASP A 263 -16.53 -14.35 -4.71
C ASP A 263 -17.83 -15.06 -5.13
N HIS A 264 -18.00 -15.35 -6.42
CA HIS A 264 -19.24 -15.88 -6.99
C HIS A 264 -18.97 -17.01 -7.96
N ASP A 265 -20.01 -17.83 -8.23
CA ASP A 265 -19.94 -18.83 -9.29
C ASP A 265 -19.74 -18.13 -10.66
N LYS A 266 -18.80 -18.65 -11.43
CA LYS A 266 -18.45 -18.09 -12.75
C LYS A 266 -19.63 -18.01 -13.73
N ASP A 267 -20.60 -18.92 -13.61
CA ASP A 267 -21.75 -19.01 -14.51
C ASP A 267 -22.84 -17.98 -14.14
N GLN A 268 -22.73 -17.29 -12.99
CA GLN A 268 -23.65 -16.26 -12.52
C GLN A 268 -23.10 -14.84 -12.69
N LEU A 269 -21.82 -14.66 -13.02
CA LEU A 269 -21.13 -13.37 -12.96
C LEU A 269 -21.75 -12.33 -13.87
N MET A 270 -22.14 -12.70 -15.11
CA MET A 270 -22.75 -11.79 -16.06
C MET A 270 -24.11 -11.30 -15.56
N ASP A 271 -24.98 -12.21 -15.11
CA ASP A 271 -26.29 -11.85 -14.59
C ASP A 271 -26.19 -10.94 -13.36
N LEU A 272 -25.25 -11.23 -12.44
CA LEU A 272 -25.01 -10.39 -11.26
C LEU A 272 -24.52 -8.99 -11.67
N ALA A 273 -23.58 -8.91 -12.60
CA ALA A 273 -23.05 -7.62 -13.06
C ALA A 273 -24.14 -6.79 -13.76
N MET A 274 -24.92 -7.41 -14.64
CA MET A 274 -26.03 -6.75 -15.35
C MET A 274 -27.10 -6.25 -14.37
N ALA A 275 -27.50 -7.07 -13.41
CA ALA A 275 -28.49 -6.69 -12.41
C ALA A 275 -28.01 -5.52 -11.54
N ALA A 276 -26.77 -5.56 -11.08
CA ALA A 276 -26.19 -4.51 -10.23
C ALA A 276 -26.01 -3.18 -10.99
N ALA A 277 -25.53 -3.20 -12.24
CA ALA A 277 -25.42 -2.00 -13.05
C ALA A 277 -26.81 -1.38 -13.35
N GLN A 278 -27.82 -2.21 -13.64
CA GLN A 278 -29.18 -1.75 -13.86
C GLN A 278 -29.78 -1.12 -12.57
N GLN A 279 -29.62 -1.79 -11.43
CA GLN A 279 -30.11 -1.26 -10.16
C GLN A 279 -29.48 0.10 -9.86
N ALA A 280 -28.18 0.25 -10.05
CA ALA A 280 -27.50 1.54 -9.81
C ALA A 280 -28.03 2.65 -10.75
N CYS A 281 -28.29 2.32 -12.02
CA CYS A 281 -28.90 3.25 -12.98
C CYS A 281 -30.34 3.64 -12.59
N ASP A 282 -31.15 2.70 -12.14
CA ASP A 282 -32.52 2.98 -11.67
C ASP A 282 -32.52 3.85 -10.41
N GLU A 283 -31.59 3.64 -9.51
CA GLU A 283 -31.39 4.45 -8.29
C GLU A 283 -30.85 5.84 -8.62
N GLY A 284 -30.05 5.99 -9.64
CA GLY A 284 -29.54 7.22 -10.20
C GLY A 284 -28.34 7.82 -9.46
N TRP A 285 -27.69 8.75 -10.13
CA TRP A 285 -26.43 9.38 -9.74
C TRP A 285 -26.42 9.95 -8.32
N GLN A 286 -27.45 10.73 -7.97
CA GLN A 286 -27.48 11.44 -6.67
C GLN A 286 -27.53 10.48 -5.49
N LYS A 287 -28.27 9.35 -5.62
CA LYS A 287 -28.36 8.35 -4.56
C LYS A 287 -27.03 7.61 -4.40
N ALA A 288 -26.44 7.15 -5.50
CA ALA A 288 -25.15 6.45 -5.50
C ALA A 288 -24.03 7.34 -4.94
N LEU A 289 -23.95 8.60 -5.38
CA LEU A 289 -22.95 9.57 -4.90
C LEU A 289 -23.12 9.84 -3.39
N LYS A 290 -24.36 10.04 -2.92
CA LYS A 290 -24.61 10.31 -1.49
C LYS A 290 -24.22 9.12 -0.61
N ALA A 291 -24.49 7.89 -1.01
CA ALA A 291 -24.10 6.68 -0.28
C ALA A 291 -22.57 6.57 -0.22
N HIS A 292 -21.89 6.76 -1.36
CA HIS A 292 -20.44 6.78 -1.45
C HIS A 292 -19.82 7.85 -0.53
N GLN A 293 -20.33 9.09 -0.56
CA GLN A 293 -19.83 10.17 0.29
C GLN A 293 -20.04 9.90 1.78
N ALA A 294 -21.17 9.30 2.16
CA ALA A 294 -21.45 8.93 3.55
C ALA A 294 -20.46 7.87 4.05
N ALA A 295 -20.14 6.86 3.21
CA ALA A 295 -19.18 5.83 3.55
C ALA A 295 -17.74 6.40 3.70
N TRP A 296 -17.36 7.41 2.92
CA TRP A 296 -16.10 8.12 3.09
C TRP A 296 -16.08 8.99 4.34
N HIS A 297 -17.16 9.69 4.63
CA HIS A 297 -17.26 10.51 5.83
C HIS A 297 -17.05 9.69 7.10
N GLU A 298 -17.70 8.53 7.20
CA GLU A 298 -17.48 7.58 8.31
C GLU A 298 -16.00 7.22 8.50
N ARG A 299 -15.27 6.95 7.38
CA ARG A 299 -13.84 6.61 7.45
C ARG A 299 -12.99 7.78 7.95
N TRP A 300 -13.30 8.97 7.48
CA TRP A 300 -12.58 10.18 7.89
C TRP A 300 -12.84 10.59 9.34
N GLU A 301 -14.00 10.26 9.92
CA GLU A 301 -14.28 10.55 11.34
C GLU A 301 -13.20 10.02 12.29
N MET A 302 -12.61 8.86 11.97
CA MET A 302 -11.52 8.25 12.76
C MET A 302 -10.13 8.54 12.24
N ALA A 303 -9.98 8.55 10.92
CA ALA A 303 -8.66 8.58 10.30
C ALA A 303 -8.08 9.99 10.16
N ASP A 304 -8.89 11.03 10.31
CA ASP A 304 -8.47 12.41 10.08
C ASP A 304 -7.34 12.83 11.03
N VAL A 305 -6.29 13.38 10.45
CA VAL A 305 -5.16 14.00 11.15
C VAL A 305 -5.13 15.46 10.78
N GLN A 306 -5.23 16.34 11.76
CA GLN A 306 -5.20 17.79 11.56
C GLN A 306 -3.79 18.34 11.85
N ILE A 307 -3.24 19.10 10.91
CA ILE A 307 -1.99 19.85 11.06
C ILE A 307 -2.30 21.32 10.82
N GLU A 308 -2.00 22.18 11.79
CA GLU A 308 -2.27 23.61 11.69
C GLU A 308 -1.00 24.39 11.38
N GLY A 309 -1.08 25.29 10.40
CA GLY A 309 0.02 26.19 10.04
C GLY A 309 0.92 25.67 8.92
N ASP A 310 0.66 24.48 8.36
CA ASP A 310 1.41 23.92 7.22
C ASP A 310 0.46 23.14 6.28
N ASP A 311 -0.13 23.83 5.32
CA ASP A 311 -1.07 23.21 4.35
C ASP A 311 -0.40 22.13 3.49
N SER A 312 0.91 22.21 3.27
CA SER A 312 1.67 21.20 2.51
C SER A 312 1.79 19.89 3.30
N ALA A 313 2.07 19.98 4.60
CA ALA A 313 2.08 18.86 5.50
C ALA A 313 0.66 18.26 5.65
N GLN A 314 -0.36 19.13 5.74
CA GLN A 314 -1.76 18.71 5.83
C GLN A 314 -2.23 17.98 4.56
N GLN A 315 -1.88 18.49 3.38
CA GLN A 315 -2.16 17.79 2.11
C GLN A 315 -1.49 16.41 2.07
N GLY A 316 -0.22 16.35 2.50
CA GLY A 316 0.55 15.10 2.49
C GLY A 316 -0.08 14.01 3.33
N ILE A 317 -0.46 14.31 4.58
CA ILE A 317 -1.10 13.30 5.46
C ILE A 317 -2.49 12.89 4.96
N HIS A 318 -3.31 13.82 4.47
CA HIS A 318 -4.61 13.49 3.90
C HIS A 318 -4.48 12.63 2.65
N PHE A 319 -3.56 12.94 1.76
CA PHE A 319 -3.31 12.15 0.56
C PHE A 319 -2.89 10.71 0.91
N ASN A 320 -1.97 10.57 1.86
CA ASN A 320 -1.48 9.27 2.27
C ASN A 320 -2.58 8.42 2.93
N LEU A 321 -3.35 9.01 3.84
CA LEU A 321 -4.48 8.31 4.48
C LEU A 321 -5.59 7.98 3.48
N PHE A 322 -5.89 8.89 2.54
CA PHE A 322 -6.85 8.65 1.48
C PHE A 322 -6.48 7.40 0.65
N GLN A 323 -5.23 7.29 0.22
CA GLN A 323 -4.76 6.17 -0.59
C GLN A 323 -4.72 4.85 0.21
N LEU A 324 -4.32 4.88 1.49
CA LEU A 324 -4.37 3.72 2.37
C LEU A 324 -5.80 3.20 2.57
N LEU A 325 -6.74 4.09 2.90
CA LEU A 325 -8.15 3.77 3.10
C LEU A 325 -8.85 3.30 1.82
N SER A 326 -8.41 3.81 0.66
CA SER A 326 -8.85 3.33 -0.66
C SER A 326 -8.36 1.92 -0.95
N THR A 327 -7.13 1.58 -0.50
CA THR A 327 -6.49 0.30 -0.86
C THR A 327 -6.98 -0.85 0.01
N TYR A 328 -7.27 -0.63 1.30
CA TYR A 328 -7.62 -1.71 2.21
C TYR A 328 -8.76 -1.33 3.15
N THR A 329 -9.78 -2.18 3.21
CA THR A 329 -10.97 -1.98 4.04
C THR A 329 -11.08 -2.94 5.22
N GLY A 330 -10.33 -4.03 5.21
CA GLY A 330 -10.43 -5.11 6.21
C GLY A 330 -11.64 -6.01 6.04
N SER A 331 -12.35 -5.94 4.93
CA SER A 331 -13.56 -6.75 4.68
C SER A 331 -13.28 -8.15 4.16
N ASP A 332 -12.05 -8.46 3.75
CA ASP A 332 -11.68 -9.74 3.14
C ASP A 332 -10.27 -10.17 3.58
N ALA A 333 -10.19 -11.21 4.41
CA ALA A 333 -8.93 -11.78 4.91
C ALA A 333 -8.07 -12.48 3.81
N ARG A 334 -8.60 -12.63 2.60
CA ARG A 334 -7.84 -13.15 1.44
C ARG A 334 -7.06 -12.06 0.71
N LEU A 335 -7.22 -10.78 1.13
CA LEU A 335 -6.54 -9.62 0.57
C LEU A 335 -5.53 -9.06 1.55
N ASN A 336 -4.51 -8.41 0.99
CA ASN A 336 -3.48 -7.70 1.75
C ASN A 336 -3.09 -6.43 1.00
N ILE A 337 -2.13 -5.66 1.53
CA ILE A 337 -1.71 -4.38 0.98
C ILE A 337 -0.42 -4.59 0.20
N GLY A 338 -0.49 -4.45 -1.13
CA GLY A 338 0.72 -4.44 -1.97
C GLY A 338 1.38 -3.06 -2.00
N PRO A 339 2.70 -2.96 -2.31
CA PRO A 339 3.43 -1.70 -2.32
C PRO A 339 2.84 -0.61 -3.21
N LYS A 340 2.21 -1.00 -4.33
CA LYS A 340 1.55 -0.06 -5.26
C LYS A 340 0.01 -0.06 -5.13
N GLY A 341 -0.57 -0.90 -4.28
CA GLY A 341 -2.02 -1.01 -4.12
C GLY A 341 -2.72 -1.23 -5.47
N TYR A 342 -3.68 -0.36 -5.79
CA TYR A 342 -4.42 -0.36 -7.05
C TYR A 342 -3.97 0.74 -8.03
N THR A 343 -2.75 1.27 -7.88
CA THR A 343 -2.30 2.43 -8.66
C THR A 343 -1.29 2.10 -9.75
N GLY A 344 -0.84 0.86 -9.84
CA GLY A 344 0.14 0.42 -10.85
C GLY A 344 0.45 -1.08 -10.77
N GLU A 345 1.19 -1.57 -11.76
CA GLU A 345 1.52 -2.98 -11.96
C GLU A 345 2.82 -3.40 -11.27
N ARG A 346 3.71 -2.44 -11.05
CA ARG A 346 5.06 -2.68 -10.52
C ARG A 346 5.00 -3.39 -9.16
N PHE A 347 5.96 -4.25 -8.88
CA PHE A 347 5.98 -5.19 -7.75
C PHE A 347 4.85 -6.23 -7.76
N GLY A 348 4.21 -6.42 -8.92
CA GLY A 348 3.22 -7.45 -9.17
C GLY A 348 1.92 -7.35 -8.37
N GLY A 349 1.70 -6.29 -7.58
CA GLY A 349 0.59 -6.19 -6.63
C GLY A 349 0.70 -7.15 -5.45
N SER A 350 1.85 -7.78 -5.27
CA SER A 350 2.11 -8.77 -4.22
C SER A 350 2.30 -8.11 -2.86
N THR A 351 2.02 -8.88 -1.81
CA THR A 351 2.31 -8.50 -0.43
C THR A 351 3.78 -8.68 -0.12
N TYR A 352 4.35 -7.73 0.59
CA TYR A 352 5.68 -7.75 1.18
C TYR A 352 5.58 -7.62 2.71
N TRP A 353 6.72 -7.60 3.41
CA TRP A 353 6.78 -7.38 4.86
C TRP A 353 6.36 -5.97 5.31
N ASP A 354 6.21 -5.06 4.37
CA ASP A 354 5.78 -3.68 4.58
C ASP A 354 4.44 -3.60 5.31
N THR A 355 3.53 -4.53 5.01
CA THR A 355 2.22 -4.58 5.66
C THR A 355 2.34 -4.76 7.15
N GLU A 356 3.17 -5.71 7.59
CA GLU A 356 3.39 -6.01 9.00
C GLU A 356 4.15 -4.88 9.69
N ALA A 357 5.21 -4.39 9.04
CA ALA A 357 6.11 -3.41 9.64
C ALA A 357 5.54 -2.00 9.73
N TYR A 358 4.70 -1.59 8.76
CA TYR A 358 4.26 -0.21 8.61
C TYR A 358 2.74 -0.04 8.60
N CYS A 359 2.00 -0.88 7.86
CA CYS A 359 0.57 -0.67 7.68
C CYS A 359 -0.26 -1.13 8.89
N LEU A 360 0.02 -2.31 9.43
CA LEU A 360 -0.77 -2.89 10.52
C LEU A 360 -0.92 -1.95 11.73
N PRO A 361 0.13 -1.29 12.25
CA PRO A 361 -0.01 -0.36 13.38
C PRO A 361 -0.92 0.83 13.06
N VAL A 362 -0.95 1.29 11.81
CA VAL A 362 -1.84 2.39 11.39
C VAL A 362 -3.29 1.90 11.36
N PHE A 363 -3.57 0.75 10.73
CA PHE A 363 -4.93 0.21 10.68
C PHE A 363 -5.47 -0.16 12.06
N LEU A 364 -4.63 -0.63 12.98
CA LEU A 364 -4.99 -0.80 14.40
C LEU A 364 -5.54 0.50 14.99
N ALA A 365 -4.86 1.60 14.74
CA ALA A 365 -5.22 2.89 15.31
C ALA A 365 -6.46 3.50 14.65
N ILE A 366 -6.53 3.53 13.30
CA ILE A 366 -7.57 4.28 12.57
C ILE A 366 -8.78 3.43 12.17
N ARG A 367 -8.68 2.09 12.13
CA ARG A 367 -9.77 1.18 11.75
C ARG A 367 -10.10 0.13 12.80
N GLY A 368 -9.28 0.00 13.83
CA GLY A 368 -9.49 -0.90 14.97
C GLY A 368 -8.97 -2.32 14.77
N ALA A 369 -9.12 -3.12 15.82
CA ALA A 369 -8.56 -4.46 15.94
C ALA A 369 -9.06 -5.43 14.86
N ASP A 370 -10.34 -5.40 14.53
CA ASP A 370 -10.94 -6.33 13.57
C ASP A 370 -10.33 -6.17 12.17
N THR A 371 -10.14 -4.93 11.71
CA THR A 371 -9.49 -4.64 10.42
C THR A 371 -8.04 -5.11 10.40
N ALA A 372 -7.28 -4.83 11.45
CA ALA A 372 -5.87 -5.24 11.54
C ALA A 372 -5.72 -6.76 11.67
N ARG A 373 -6.65 -7.43 12.37
CA ARG A 373 -6.67 -8.90 12.48
C ARG A 373 -6.80 -9.58 11.11
N GLN A 374 -7.52 -9.00 10.15
CA GLN A 374 -7.62 -9.57 8.79
C GLN A 374 -6.25 -9.65 8.10
N LEU A 375 -5.35 -8.68 8.33
CA LEU A 375 -3.99 -8.73 7.81
C LEU A 375 -3.17 -9.90 8.41
N LEU A 376 -3.37 -10.18 9.69
CA LEU A 376 -2.73 -11.33 10.35
C LEU A 376 -3.34 -12.66 9.89
N LEU A 377 -4.67 -12.72 9.71
CA LEU A 377 -5.36 -13.90 9.19
C LEU A 377 -4.92 -14.22 7.75
N TYR A 378 -4.60 -13.22 6.93
CA TYR A 378 -4.00 -13.45 5.62
C TYR A 378 -2.73 -14.31 5.72
N ARG A 379 -1.84 -14.01 6.67
CA ARG A 379 -0.63 -14.81 6.89
C ARG A 379 -0.94 -16.20 7.44
N TYR A 380 -1.89 -16.31 8.35
CA TYR A 380 -2.35 -17.59 8.86
C TYR A 380 -2.90 -18.50 7.74
N HIS A 381 -3.75 -17.98 6.87
CA HIS A 381 -4.28 -18.72 5.73
C HIS A 381 -3.20 -19.21 4.75
N HIS A 382 -2.03 -18.57 4.76
CA HIS A 382 -0.88 -18.95 3.93
C HIS A 382 0.19 -19.78 4.65
N LEU A 383 -0.07 -20.22 5.89
CA LEU A 383 0.90 -20.98 6.69
C LEU A 383 1.39 -22.26 5.98
N GLU A 384 0.47 -23.04 5.39
CA GLU A 384 0.85 -24.24 4.66
C GLU A 384 1.68 -23.96 3.38
N ALA A 385 1.45 -22.83 2.74
CA ALA A 385 2.30 -22.40 1.63
C ALA A 385 3.70 -21.98 2.11
N ALA A 386 3.78 -21.29 3.23
CA ALA A 386 5.06 -20.90 3.86
C ALA A 386 5.87 -22.14 4.32
N LYS A 387 5.20 -23.19 4.81
CA LYS A 387 5.85 -24.48 5.13
C LYS A 387 6.42 -25.14 3.86
N ARG A 388 5.66 -25.14 2.77
CA ARG A 388 6.17 -25.66 1.48
C ARG A 388 7.38 -24.82 0.98
N ASN A 389 7.35 -23.50 1.17
CA ASN A 389 8.44 -22.61 0.79
C ASN A 389 9.73 -22.95 1.58
N ALA A 390 9.63 -23.14 2.90
CA ALA A 390 10.75 -23.62 3.73
C ALA A 390 11.28 -24.99 3.26
N ALA A 391 10.40 -25.95 3.02
CA ALA A 391 10.74 -27.30 2.56
C ALA A 391 11.47 -27.29 1.20
N ASN A 392 11.09 -26.37 0.27
CA ASN A 392 11.77 -26.20 -1.01
C ASN A 392 13.24 -25.78 -0.83
N LEU A 393 13.57 -25.09 0.25
CA LEU A 393 14.92 -24.71 0.63
C LEU A 393 15.62 -25.75 1.52
N GLY A 394 14.94 -26.88 1.84
CA GLY A 394 15.45 -27.92 2.73
C GLY A 394 15.40 -27.56 4.21
N MET A 395 14.51 -26.62 4.60
CA MET A 395 14.35 -26.14 5.98
C MET A 395 13.07 -26.67 6.61
N PRO A 396 13.03 -26.90 7.95
CA PRO A 396 11.81 -27.19 8.68
C PRO A 396 10.96 -25.94 8.86
N GLY A 397 9.75 -26.11 9.38
CA GLY A 397 8.88 -25.02 9.76
C GLY A 397 8.36 -24.22 8.56
N ALA A 398 8.17 -22.91 8.75
CA ALA A 398 7.62 -22.03 7.72
C ALA A 398 8.56 -20.85 7.39
N LEU A 399 8.78 -20.61 6.11
CA LEU A 399 9.37 -19.38 5.58
C LEU A 399 8.33 -18.65 4.76
N TYR A 400 7.86 -17.54 5.27
CA TYR A 400 6.95 -16.68 4.52
C TYR A 400 7.69 -16.00 3.38
N PRO A 401 7.07 -15.93 2.19
CA PRO A 401 7.69 -15.35 1.01
C PRO A 401 8.05 -13.88 1.20
N VAL A 402 9.11 -13.44 0.52
CA VAL A 402 9.42 -12.01 0.37
C VAL A 402 8.28 -11.31 -0.37
N SER A 403 7.78 -11.97 -1.43
CA SER A 403 6.72 -11.43 -2.28
C SER A 403 5.69 -12.52 -2.59
N THR A 404 4.41 -12.26 -2.33
CA THR A 404 3.34 -13.23 -2.57
C THR A 404 1.97 -12.59 -2.78
N ILE A 405 1.12 -13.31 -3.52
CA ILE A 405 -0.33 -13.08 -3.56
C ILE A 405 -1.09 -14.29 -2.98
N ASN A 406 -0.57 -15.50 -3.20
CA ASN A 406 -1.22 -16.76 -2.86
C ASN A 406 -0.50 -17.59 -1.80
N GLY A 407 0.49 -17.00 -1.11
CA GLY A 407 1.31 -17.67 -0.11
C GLY A 407 2.57 -18.35 -0.65
N SER A 408 2.69 -18.56 -1.95
CA SER A 408 3.92 -19.07 -2.57
C SER A 408 4.92 -17.94 -2.80
N GLU A 409 6.24 -18.24 -2.71
CA GLU A 409 7.25 -17.28 -3.14
C GLU A 409 7.14 -17.01 -4.63
N CYS A 410 7.01 -15.77 -5.01
CA CYS A 410 6.80 -15.39 -6.40
C CYS A 410 7.48 -14.06 -6.77
N HIS A 411 8.60 -13.76 -6.13
CA HIS A 411 9.45 -12.64 -6.52
C HIS A 411 10.13 -12.91 -7.87
N ASN A 412 10.33 -11.88 -8.67
CA ASN A 412 10.64 -12.10 -10.09
C ASN A 412 12.04 -12.69 -10.35
N GLU A 413 13.15 -12.08 -9.98
CA GLU A 413 14.41 -12.42 -10.63
C GLU A 413 15.62 -12.48 -9.70
N TRP A 414 15.44 -12.31 -8.43
CA TRP A 414 16.54 -11.98 -7.57
C TRP A 414 16.71 -12.99 -6.43
N GLU A 415 17.96 -13.13 -5.97
CA GLU A 415 18.32 -13.95 -4.81
C GLU A 415 17.58 -13.53 -3.53
N VAL A 416 17.05 -12.32 -3.48
CA VAL A 416 16.24 -11.84 -2.34
C VAL A 416 15.13 -12.80 -1.93
N ALA A 417 14.60 -13.59 -2.86
CA ALA A 417 13.56 -14.57 -2.59
C ALA A 417 13.95 -15.63 -1.52
N PHE A 418 15.22 -15.94 -1.35
CA PHE A 418 15.71 -16.87 -0.32
C PHE A 418 16.72 -16.24 0.65
N GLU A 419 17.19 -15.03 0.38
CA GLU A 419 18.05 -14.25 1.29
C GLU A 419 17.23 -13.32 2.19
N GLY A 420 16.02 -12.91 1.78
CA GLY A 420 15.12 -12.00 2.49
C GLY A 420 14.32 -12.65 3.62
N ILE A 421 14.95 -13.50 4.44
CA ILE A 421 14.28 -14.30 5.49
C ILE A 421 13.77 -13.47 6.68
N HIS A 422 14.14 -12.21 6.74
CA HIS A 422 13.69 -11.26 7.77
C HIS A 422 12.17 -10.99 7.76
N CYS A 423 11.48 -11.33 6.67
CA CYS A 423 10.01 -11.26 6.58
C CYS A 423 9.32 -12.05 7.69
N ASN A 424 9.87 -13.22 8.08
CA ASN A 424 9.37 -14.03 9.19
C ASN A 424 9.31 -13.24 10.50
N ALA A 425 10.34 -12.45 10.78
CA ALA A 425 10.41 -11.66 12.01
C ALA A 425 9.39 -10.51 12.03
N ALA A 426 9.13 -9.90 10.88
CA ALA A 426 8.12 -8.85 10.78
C ALA A 426 6.71 -9.38 11.11
N ILE A 427 6.40 -10.62 10.70
CA ILE A 427 5.11 -11.26 11.01
C ILE A 427 4.97 -11.52 12.52
N VAL A 428 6.00 -12.06 13.16
CA VAL A 428 5.99 -12.26 14.62
C VAL A 428 5.87 -10.93 15.36
N HIS A 429 6.58 -9.89 14.87
CA HIS A 429 6.48 -8.55 15.46
C HIS A 429 5.07 -7.94 15.27
N ALA A 430 4.41 -8.19 14.15
CA ALA A 430 3.05 -7.73 13.94
C ALA A 430 2.05 -8.42 14.90
N ILE A 431 2.21 -9.73 15.16
CA ILE A 431 1.44 -10.46 16.18
C ILE A 431 1.67 -9.84 17.58
N PHE A 432 2.93 -9.56 17.91
CA PHE A 432 3.29 -8.89 19.17
C PHE A 432 2.66 -7.48 19.25
N GLU A 433 2.81 -6.64 18.23
CA GLU A 433 2.26 -5.28 18.20
C GLU A 433 0.73 -5.31 18.35
N TYR A 434 0.05 -6.21 17.63
CA TYR A 434 -1.40 -6.41 17.74
C TYR A 434 -1.81 -6.77 19.16
N THR A 435 -1.15 -7.75 19.78
CA THR A 435 -1.46 -8.22 21.13
C THR A 435 -1.20 -7.14 22.18
N MET A 436 -0.07 -6.44 22.10
CA MET A 436 0.27 -5.37 23.04
C MET A 436 -0.68 -4.19 22.92
N TYR A 437 -1.06 -3.85 21.69
CA TYR A 437 -1.96 -2.73 21.40
C TYR A 437 -3.38 -3.01 21.87
N THR A 438 -3.95 -4.14 21.48
CA THR A 438 -5.35 -4.50 21.77
C THR A 438 -5.55 -5.03 23.19
N GLY A 439 -4.54 -5.67 23.76
CA GLY A 439 -4.67 -6.46 24.98
C GLY A 439 -5.42 -7.78 24.78
N ASP A 440 -5.73 -8.14 23.52
CA ASP A 440 -6.41 -9.38 23.18
C ASP A 440 -5.41 -10.49 22.85
N GLU A 441 -5.36 -11.48 23.73
CA GLU A 441 -4.50 -12.67 23.56
C GLU A 441 -5.21 -13.81 22.79
N THR A 442 -6.47 -13.67 22.40
CA THR A 442 -7.20 -14.76 21.75
C THR A 442 -6.59 -15.14 20.40
N TYR A 443 -6.19 -14.12 19.60
CA TYR A 443 -5.47 -14.36 18.36
C TYR A 443 -4.07 -14.94 18.64
N LEU A 444 -3.34 -14.39 19.61
CA LEU A 444 -1.99 -14.86 19.95
C LEU A 444 -1.98 -16.36 20.31
N LEU A 445 -2.89 -16.78 21.18
CA LEU A 445 -2.96 -18.17 21.69
C LEU A 445 -3.69 -19.11 20.71
N GLY A 446 -4.45 -18.57 19.77
CA GLY A 446 -5.12 -19.27 18.69
C GLY A 446 -4.24 -19.41 17.45
N GLU A 447 -4.60 -18.66 16.40
CA GLU A 447 -3.93 -18.70 15.08
C GLU A 447 -2.48 -18.18 15.14
N GLY A 448 -2.23 -17.18 15.97
CA GLY A 448 -0.92 -16.53 16.10
C GLY A 448 0.17 -17.46 16.54
N VAL A 449 -0.09 -18.30 17.56
CA VAL A 449 0.91 -19.25 18.07
C VAL A 449 1.24 -20.35 17.06
N GLU A 450 0.29 -20.75 16.19
CA GLU A 450 0.56 -21.71 15.12
C GLU A 450 1.56 -21.13 14.10
N VAL A 451 1.35 -19.89 13.70
CA VAL A 451 2.27 -19.17 12.82
C VAL A 451 3.65 -19.03 13.48
N MET A 452 3.69 -18.63 14.74
CA MET A 452 4.93 -18.44 15.49
C MET A 452 5.69 -19.77 15.70
N ALA A 453 5.00 -20.88 15.97
CA ALA A 453 5.62 -22.20 16.14
C ALA A 453 6.36 -22.63 14.86
N GLU A 454 5.73 -22.49 13.71
CA GLU A 454 6.37 -22.88 12.45
C GLU A 454 7.50 -21.93 12.04
N ILE A 455 7.38 -20.62 12.33
CA ILE A 455 8.48 -19.66 12.18
C ILE A 455 9.65 -20.00 13.12
N ALA A 456 9.37 -20.36 14.38
CA ALA A 456 10.40 -20.76 15.34
C ALA A 456 11.15 -22.03 14.89
N LYS A 457 10.43 -23.05 14.38
CA LYS A 457 11.05 -24.24 13.79
C LYS A 457 11.95 -23.89 12.59
N PHE A 458 11.54 -22.94 11.75
CA PHE A 458 12.39 -22.43 10.66
C PHE A 458 13.67 -21.80 11.18
N TRP A 459 13.61 -20.93 12.19
CA TRP A 459 14.79 -20.28 12.76
C TRP A 459 15.76 -21.31 13.37
N VAL A 460 15.23 -22.31 14.10
CA VAL A 460 16.05 -23.42 14.63
C VAL A 460 16.81 -24.17 13.52
N GLY A 461 16.14 -24.43 12.38
CA GLY A 461 16.76 -25.11 11.25
C GLY A 461 17.72 -24.21 10.46
N ARG A 462 17.56 -22.88 10.52
CA ARG A 462 18.28 -21.92 9.67
C ARG A 462 19.59 -21.44 10.29
N VAL A 463 19.71 -21.46 11.61
CA VAL A 463 20.93 -21.05 12.30
C VAL A 463 22.02 -22.09 12.15
N HIS A 464 23.26 -21.64 12.17
CA HIS A 464 24.47 -22.48 12.16
C HIS A 464 25.22 -22.33 13.46
N PHE A 465 25.46 -23.44 14.18
CA PHE A 465 26.28 -23.42 15.37
C PHE A 465 27.77 -23.46 15.02
N ASN A 466 28.48 -22.41 15.36
CA ASN A 466 29.92 -22.29 15.11
C ASN A 466 30.73 -22.85 16.29
N GLN A 467 31.37 -24.00 16.12
CA GLN A 467 32.15 -24.69 17.15
C GLN A 467 33.33 -23.85 17.69
N ARG A 468 33.89 -22.95 16.87
CA ARG A 468 35.04 -22.13 17.28
C ARG A 468 34.66 -21.01 18.24
N THR A 469 33.51 -20.35 17.95
CA THR A 469 33.02 -19.20 18.75
C THR A 469 32.01 -19.59 19.79
N GLN A 470 31.48 -20.82 19.72
CA GLN A 470 30.39 -21.32 20.57
C GLN A 470 29.13 -20.43 20.46
N LYS A 471 28.86 -19.87 19.25
CA LYS A 471 27.73 -18.98 18.94
C LYS A 471 26.94 -19.53 17.78
N TYR A 472 25.65 -19.19 17.72
CA TYR A 472 24.80 -19.41 16.56
C TYR A 472 24.94 -18.24 15.59
N MET A 473 24.98 -18.54 14.28
CA MET A 473 25.20 -17.58 13.20
C MET A 473 24.21 -17.81 12.07
N ILE A 474 23.93 -16.78 11.27
CA ILE A 474 23.13 -16.86 10.05
C ILE A 474 23.97 -16.31 8.89
N PHE A 475 24.14 -17.11 7.83
CA PHE A 475 24.92 -16.77 6.65
C PHE A 475 24.03 -16.61 5.42
N GLY A 476 24.47 -15.83 4.43
CA GLY A 476 23.84 -15.72 3.13
C GLY A 476 22.44 -15.08 3.21
N VAL A 477 22.37 -13.86 3.68
CA VAL A 477 21.13 -13.08 3.80
C VAL A 477 21.32 -11.68 3.23
N ILE A 478 20.21 -10.98 3.01
CA ILE A 478 20.23 -9.59 2.55
C ILE A 478 19.94 -8.60 3.70
N GLY A 479 19.04 -8.91 4.60
CA GLY A 479 18.51 -7.96 5.59
C GLY A 479 17.54 -6.93 4.97
N PRO A 480 17.06 -5.95 5.76
CA PRO A 480 16.21 -4.86 5.26
C PRO A 480 16.90 -3.94 4.25
N ASN A 481 18.21 -3.72 4.36
CA ASN A 481 18.95 -2.91 3.40
C ASN A 481 19.20 -3.67 2.10
N GLU A 482 18.37 -3.47 1.11
CA GLU A 482 18.43 -4.17 -0.18
C GLU A 482 19.63 -3.76 -1.06
N TYR A 483 20.57 -2.91 -0.58
CA TYR A 483 21.85 -2.64 -1.23
C TYR A 483 22.95 -3.62 -0.77
N GLU A 484 22.53 -4.72 -0.17
CA GLU A 484 23.36 -5.85 0.20
C GLU A 484 22.94 -7.11 -0.57
N ASN A 485 23.81 -8.10 -0.58
CA ASN A 485 23.53 -9.43 -1.13
C ASN A 485 24.48 -10.45 -0.50
N ASN A 486 23.95 -11.59 -0.07
CA ASN A 486 24.70 -12.73 0.46
C ASN A 486 25.67 -12.37 1.60
N VAL A 487 25.24 -11.51 2.53
CA VAL A 487 26.04 -11.11 3.68
C VAL A 487 25.90 -12.11 4.83
N ASN A 488 26.88 -12.13 5.74
CA ASN A 488 26.90 -13.00 6.89
C ASN A 488 26.61 -12.20 8.16
N ASN A 489 25.82 -12.83 9.04
CA ASN A 489 25.50 -12.27 10.35
C ASN A 489 24.95 -10.83 10.28
N ASN A 490 23.95 -10.60 9.39
CA ASN A 490 23.23 -9.35 9.40
C ASN A 490 22.63 -9.13 10.79
N TRP A 491 22.97 -8.00 11.41
CA TRP A 491 22.61 -7.72 12.80
C TRP A 491 21.09 -7.75 13.02
N TYR A 492 20.35 -7.12 12.11
CA TYR A 492 18.88 -7.11 12.19
C TYR A 492 18.33 -8.54 12.14
N THR A 493 18.74 -9.33 11.15
CA THR A 493 18.25 -10.71 10.97
C THR A 493 18.56 -11.56 12.17
N ASN A 494 19.81 -11.52 12.69
CA ASN A 494 20.20 -12.29 13.86
C ASN A 494 19.44 -11.86 15.12
N ARG A 495 19.30 -10.54 15.36
CA ARG A 495 18.64 -10.01 16.53
C ARG A 495 17.13 -10.31 16.52
N MET A 496 16.50 -10.16 15.38
CA MET A 496 15.08 -10.44 15.25
C MET A 496 14.78 -11.94 15.28
N ALA A 497 15.65 -12.80 14.74
CA ALA A 497 15.53 -14.25 14.87
C ALA A 497 15.59 -14.69 16.35
N ALA A 498 16.56 -14.18 17.11
CA ALA A 498 16.66 -14.45 18.54
C ALA A 498 15.42 -13.96 19.29
N TRP A 499 14.98 -12.74 19.02
CA TRP A 499 13.77 -12.17 19.64
C TRP A 499 12.51 -12.98 19.31
N CYS A 500 12.37 -13.48 18.07
CA CYS A 500 11.24 -14.35 17.71
C CYS A 500 11.22 -15.64 18.57
N LEU A 501 12.39 -16.23 18.80
CA LEU A 501 12.50 -17.43 19.64
C LEU A 501 12.20 -17.10 21.10
N GLU A 502 12.75 -16.01 21.65
CA GLU A 502 12.45 -15.51 22.99
C GLU A 502 10.94 -15.33 23.20
N TYR A 503 10.28 -14.57 22.31
CA TYR A 503 8.85 -14.28 22.39
C TYR A 503 7.99 -15.53 22.23
N PHE A 504 8.38 -16.47 21.35
CA PHE A 504 7.69 -17.74 21.22
C PHE A 504 7.79 -18.59 22.50
N VAL A 505 8.98 -18.70 23.12
CA VAL A 505 9.18 -19.41 24.38
C VAL A 505 8.34 -18.78 25.51
N GLU A 506 8.31 -17.45 25.60
CA GLU A 506 7.45 -16.72 26.55
C GLU A 506 5.96 -17.01 26.30
N THR A 507 5.54 -17.06 25.04
CA THR A 507 4.14 -17.37 24.68
C THR A 507 3.78 -18.80 25.04
N CYS A 508 4.67 -19.78 24.84
CA CYS A 508 4.46 -21.16 25.19
C CYS A 508 4.24 -21.37 26.69
N ALA A 509 4.79 -20.53 27.55
CA ALA A 509 4.56 -20.58 29.00
C ALA A 509 3.09 -20.29 29.41
N LYS A 510 2.28 -19.78 28.47
CA LYS A 510 0.84 -19.54 28.66
C LYS A 510 -0.05 -20.67 28.12
N LEU A 511 0.53 -21.67 27.47
CA LEU A 511 -0.19 -22.78 26.85
C LEU A 511 -0.23 -24.00 27.80
N ASP A 512 -1.26 -24.80 27.66
CA ASP A 512 -1.34 -26.12 28.28
C ASP A 512 -0.56 -27.19 27.47
N ASP A 513 -0.38 -28.36 28.09
CA ASP A 513 0.37 -29.47 27.50
C ASP A 513 -0.30 -30.00 26.21
N ASP A 514 -1.64 -30.02 26.15
CA ASP A 514 -2.39 -30.49 24.97
C ASP A 514 -2.13 -29.55 23.76
N ARG A 515 -2.06 -28.25 24.00
CA ARG A 515 -1.76 -27.26 22.95
C ARG A 515 -0.31 -27.35 22.47
N LEU A 516 0.63 -27.56 23.40
CA LEU A 516 2.05 -27.77 23.06
C LEU A 516 2.24 -29.06 22.24
N GLU A 517 1.55 -30.14 22.59
CA GLU A 517 1.54 -31.38 21.82
C GLU A 517 0.97 -31.17 20.42
N ALA A 518 -0.15 -30.45 20.29
CA ALA A 518 -0.75 -30.11 18.99
C ALA A 518 0.19 -29.29 18.09
N LEU A 519 1.00 -28.40 18.68
CA LEU A 519 2.04 -27.64 17.98
C LEU A 519 3.31 -28.47 17.70
N GLN A 520 3.40 -29.69 18.24
CA GLN A 520 4.59 -30.55 18.15
C GLN A 520 5.82 -29.85 18.75
N ILE A 521 5.68 -29.23 19.91
CA ILE A 521 6.74 -28.55 20.65
C ILE A 521 6.98 -29.28 21.97
N THR A 522 8.20 -29.69 22.19
CA THR A 522 8.63 -30.38 23.41
C THR A 522 9.36 -29.41 24.35
N PRO A 523 9.48 -29.74 25.67
CA PRO A 523 10.31 -28.96 26.57
C PRO A 523 11.79 -28.85 26.16
N ASP A 524 12.31 -29.82 25.43
CA ASP A 524 13.69 -29.78 24.94
C ASP A 524 13.81 -28.84 23.72
N ASP A 525 12.78 -28.76 22.87
CA ASP A 525 12.72 -27.76 21.80
C ASP A 525 12.75 -26.33 22.38
N LEU A 526 11.95 -26.06 23.42
CA LEU A 526 11.93 -24.74 24.08
C LEU A 526 13.28 -24.39 24.68
N LYS A 527 13.97 -25.35 25.35
CA LYS A 527 15.32 -25.14 25.87
C LYS A 527 16.34 -24.86 24.74
N HIS A 528 16.20 -25.57 23.63
CA HIS A 528 17.08 -25.36 22.48
C HIS A 528 16.85 -24.00 21.82
N MET A 529 15.58 -23.58 21.67
CA MET A 529 15.23 -22.25 21.18
C MET A 529 15.81 -21.14 22.08
N GLN A 530 15.69 -21.30 23.40
CA GLN A 530 16.29 -20.35 24.35
C GLN A 530 17.81 -20.34 24.25
N ASP A 531 18.47 -21.48 24.12
CA ASP A 531 19.92 -21.58 23.94
C ASP A 531 20.40 -20.89 22.65
N ILE A 532 19.63 -20.99 21.55
CA ILE A 532 19.91 -20.27 20.31
C ILE A 532 19.82 -18.76 20.55
N ALA A 533 18.75 -18.29 21.20
CA ALA A 533 18.56 -16.87 21.48
C ALA A 533 19.69 -16.29 22.35
N ASP A 534 20.04 -16.98 23.44
CA ASP A 534 21.07 -16.54 24.39
C ASP A 534 22.46 -16.52 23.77
N ARG A 535 22.74 -17.39 22.82
CA ARG A 535 24.06 -17.54 22.20
C ARG A 535 24.10 -17.07 20.76
N MET A 536 23.11 -16.31 20.29
CA MET A 536 23.17 -15.71 18.96
C MET A 536 24.36 -14.78 18.84
N TYR A 537 25.03 -14.82 17.69
CA TYR A 537 26.13 -13.91 17.40
C TYR A 537 25.60 -12.60 16.83
N TYR A 538 26.15 -11.51 17.33
CA TYR A 538 25.90 -10.17 16.83
C TYR A 538 27.21 -9.51 16.46
N PRO A 539 27.37 -8.91 15.26
CA PRO A 539 28.45 -7.99 14.99
C PRO A 539 28.42 -6.83 15.99
N ASP A 540 29.56 -6.52 16.61
CA ASP A 540 29.71 -5.48 17.61
C ASP A 540 31.06 -4.77 17.42
N ASP A 541 31.06 -3.45 17.38
CA ASP A 541 32.27 -2.63 17.43
C ASP A 541 32.29 -1.82 18.72
N ARG A 542 33.09 -2.30 19.68
CA ARG A 542 33.21 -1.65 21.00
C ARG A 542 33.95 -0.31 20.93
N GLY A 543 34.74 -0.06 19.91
CA GLY A 543 35.47 1.20 19.73
C GLY A 543 34.53 2.33 19.36
N LEU A 544 33.62 2.06 18.42
CA LEU A 544 32.58 2.99 18.00
C LEU A 544 31.31 2.92 18.86
N GLY A 545 31.13 1.81 19.59
CA GLY A 545 29.92 1.56 20.40
C GLY A 545 28.66 1.40 19.57
N ILE A 546 28.78 0.82 18.36
CA ILE A 546 27.69 0.59 17.40
C ILE A 546 27.55 -0.89 17.09
N PHE A 547 26.44 -1.24 16.45
CA PHE A 547 26.21 -2.54 15.85
C PHE A 547 26.49 -2.48 14.35
N PRO A 548 27.62 -3.05 13.85
CA PRO A 548 27.83 -3.17 12.40
C PRO A 548 26.70 -3.93 11.74
N GLN A 549 26.25 -3.47 10.55
CA GLN A 549 25.10 -4.05 9.86
C GLN A 549 25.27 -5.54 9.58
N HIS A 550 26.51 -5.99 9.25
CA HIS A 550 26.88 -7.39 9.06
C HIS A 550 28.41 -7.55 9.22
N ASP A 551 28.91 -8.78 9.15
CA ASP A 551 30.33 -9.03 9.13
C ASP A 551 31.00 -8.24 7.99
N ALA A 552 32.15 -7.62 8.26
CA ALA A 552 32.92 -6.79 7.32
C ALA A 552 32.21 -5.51 6.79
N PHE A 553 31.08 -5.08 7.39
CA PHE A 553 30.42 -3.83 6.98
C PHE A 553 31.35 -2.61 7.09
N LEU A 554 32.13 -2.53 8.16
CA LEU A 554 33.04 -1.42 8.43
C LEU A 554 34.29 -1.39 7.50
N ASP A 555 34.51 -2.45 6.70
CA ASP A 555 35.59 -2.52 5.72
C ASP A 555 35.18 -1.91 4.36
N LYS A 556 33.91 -1.51 4.20
CA LYS A 556 33.38 -0.89 2.99
C LYS A 556 33.72 0.60 2.88
N ASP A 557 33.43 1.19 1.74
CA ASP A 557 33.51 2.65 1.54
C ASP A 557 32.35 3.33 2.29
N LEU A 558 32.68 3.96 3.43
CA LEU A 558 31.72 4.57 4.37
C LEU A 558 31.59 6.10 4.19
N ARG A 559 31.74 6.62 2.97
CA ARG A 559 31.53 8.05 2.72
C ARG A 559 30.06 8.43 2.95
N PRO A 560 29.80 9.67 3.44
CA PRO A 560 28.42 10.15 3.63
C PRO A 560 27.63 10.17 2.31
N ALA A 561 26.33 9.96 2.40
CA ALA A 561 25.41 10.06 1.27
C ALA A 561 25.43 11.47 0.61
N SER A 562 25.76 12.52 1.37
CA SER A 562 25.91 13.89 0.85
C SER A 562 27.00 14.02 -0.20
N ASP A 563 27.97 13.11 -0.26
CA ASP A 563 29.07 13.15 -1.21
C ASP A 563 28.69 12.65 -2.61
N ILE A 564 27.48 12.02 -2.75
CA ILE A 564 26.98 11.57 -4.03
C ILE A 564 26.33 12.75 -4.77
N PRO A 565 26.78 13.06 -5.99
CA PRO A 565 26.17 14.08 -6.83
C PRO A 565 24.67 13.81 -7.07
N ALA A 566 23.87 14.89 -7.16
CA ALA A 566 22.43 14.75 -7.35
C ALA A 566 22.07 14.02 -8.66
N GLU A 567 22.87 14.21 -9.70
CA GLU A 567 22.73 13.54 -11.01
C GLU A 567 23.03 12.03 -10.99
N GLU A 568 23.69 11.52 -9.95
CA GLU A 568 23.92 10.10 -9.75
C GLU A 568 22.85 9.44 -8.88
N ARG A 569 21.79 10.19 -8.48
CA ARG A 569 20.70 9.67 -7.65
C ARG A 569 19.40 9.46 -8.43
N PRO A 570 18.65 8.41 -8.14
CA PRO A 570 18.94 7.31 -7.21
C PRO A 570 20.07 6.41 -7.73
N ILE A 571 20.94 5.92 -6.83
CA ILE A 571 22.15 5.19 -7.28
C ILE A 571 21.82 3.86 -7.97
N TYR A 572 20.68 3.21 -7.65
CA TYR A 572 20.29 1.96 -8.32
C TYR A 572 20.00 2.14 -9.83
N MET A 573 19.75 3.36 -10.28
CA MET A 573 19.56 3.69 -11.71
C MET A 573 20.88 4.10 -12.40
N HIS A 574 21.89 4.55 -11.65
CA HIS A 574 23.08 5.18 -12.20
C HIS A 574 24.37 4.38 -11.94
N TRP A 575 24.40 3.54 -10.90
CA TRP A 575 25.56 2.76 -10.54
C TRP A 575 25.41 1.29 -10.94
N SER A 576 26.55 0.63 -11.21
CA SER A 576 26.53 -0.83 -11.33
C SER A 576 26.25 -1.47 -9.96
N TRP A 577 25.62 -2.65 -10.00
CA TRP A 577 25.34 -3.40 -8.76
C TRP A 577 26.62 -3.72 -7.99
N ASP A 578 27.74 -4.04 -8.69
CA ASP A 578 29.06 -4.22 -8.08
C ASP A 578 29.52 -2.99 -7.27
N ARG A 579 29.34 -1.76 -7.81
CA ARG A 579 29.70 -0.52 -7.11
C ARG A 579 28.84 -0.31 -5.87
N ILE A 580 27.54 -0.62 -5.95
CA ILE A 580 26.61 -0.53 -4.82
C ILE A 580 27.04 -1.48 -3.70
N LEU A 581 27.27 -2.75 -4.01
CA LEU A 581 27.64 -3.79 -3.03
C LEU A 581 28.95 -3.50 -2.29
N ARG A 582 29.88 -2.77 -2.88
CA ARG A 582 31.15 -2.36 -2.27
C ARG A 582 31.05 -1.08 -1.45
N SER A 583 29.92 -0.37 -1.51
CA SER A 583 29.67 0.84 -0.73
C SER A 583 29.00 0.52 0.59
N GLY A 584 29.14 1.41 1.58
CA GLY A 584 28.40 1.36 2.84
C GLY A 584 27.05 2.09 2.80
N TYR A 585 26.55 2.41 1.61
CA TYR A 585 25.29 3.13 1.47
C TYR A 585 24.10 2.25 1.79
N ILE A 586 23.08 2.89 2.37
CA ILE A 586 21.87 2.24 2.87
C ILE A 586 20.65 2.77 2.12
N LYS A 587 19.93 1.86 1.44
CA LYS A 587 18.69 2.19 0.73
C LYS A 587 17.59 2.56 1.71
N GLN A 588 17.44 1.75 2.76
CA GLN A 588 16.44 1.87 3.83
C GLN A 588 16.97 1.28 5.13
N PRO A 589 16.43 1.66 6.32
CA PRO A 589 16.96 1.25 7.62
C PRO A 589 17.07 -0.27 7.77
N ASP A 590 18.20 -0.72 8.30
CA ASP A 590 18.49 -2.11 8.68
C ASP A 590 18.68 -2.19 10.20
N VAL A 591 19.87 -1.87 10.71
CA VAL A 591 20.10 -1.79 12.16
C VAL A 591 19.12 -0.84 12.85
N LEU A 592 18.88 0.33 12.27
CA LEU A 592 17.92 1.30 12.81
C LEU A 592 16.49 0.76 12.83
N MET A 593 16.12 -0.13 11.90
CA MET A 593 14.81 -0.79 11.92
C MET A 593 14.68 -1.77 13.08
N GLY A 594 15.72 -2.55 13.36
CA GLY A 594 15.76 -3.44 14.52
C GLY A 594 15.71 -2.68 15.84
N LEU A 595 16.44 -1.56 15.92
CA LEU A 595 16.40 -0.67 17.09
C LEU A 595 15.04 0.01 17.28
N TYR A 596 14.35 0.31 16.19
CA TYR A 596 12.97 0.81 16.23
C TYR A 596 11.99 -0.25 16.72
N PHE A 597 12.04 -1.47 16.23
CA PHE A 597 11.17 -2.57 16.67
C PHE A 597 11.40 -2.94 18.13
N LEU A 598 12.64 -3.03 18.55
CA LEU A 598 13.05 -3.40 19.88
C LEU A 598 13.45 -2.18 20.74
N ASN A 599 12.81 -1.05 20.49
CA ASN A 599 13.11 0.24 21.10
C ASN A 599 13.13 0.19 22.65
N HIS A 600 12.32 -0.67 23.23
CA HIS A 600 12.22 -0.86 24.68
C HIS A 600 13.40 -1.64 25.31
N VAL A 601 14.23 -2.27 24.47
CA VAL A 601 15.37 -3.09 24.91
C VAL A 601 16.64 -2.25 25.07
N TYR A 602 16.77 -1.18 24.26
CA TYR A 602 18.00 -0.40 24.17
C TYR A 602 17.87 0.96 24.85
N ASP A 603 18.96 1.40 25.51
CA ASP A 603 19.02 2.73 26.10
C ASP A 603 19.19 3.84 25.03
N THR A 604 18.89 5.07 25.43
CA THR A 604 18.92 6.22 24.52
C THR A 604 20.33 6.48 23.96
N GLU A 605 21.38 6.18 24.71
CA GLU A 605 22.77 6.38 24.28
C GLU A 605 23.16 5.40 23.16
N THR A 606 22.75 4.15 23.29
CA THR A 606 22.90 3.13 22.24
C THR A 606 22.13 3.50 20.96
N LEU A 607 20.88 3.97 21.12
CA LEU A 607 20.08 4.44 20.00
C LEU A 607 20.77 5.61 19.28
N ARG A 608 21.29 6.59 20.04
CA ARG A 608 21.96 7.77 19.50
C ARG A 608 23.22 7.39 18.70
N ARG A 609 24.13 6.60 19.29
CA ARG A 609 25.37 6.21 18.59
C ARG A 609 25.10 5.53 17.25
N ASN A 610 24.15 4.60 17.22
CA ASN A 610 23.80 3.93 15.97
C ASN A 610 23.10 4.88 14.99
N PHE A 611 22.21 5.76 15.48
CA PHE A 611 21.55 6.74 14.63
C PHE A 611 22.57 7.70 13.97
N ASP A 612 23.48 8.26 14.79
CA ASP A 612 24.50 9.20 14.31
C ASP A 612 25.45 8.56 13.29
N PHE A 613 25.68 7.24 13.41
CA PHE A 613 26.49 6.49 12.44
C PHE A 613 25.75 6.18 11.15
N TYR A 614 24.53 5.68 11.22
CA TYR A 614 23.80 5.19 10.03
C TYR A 614 23.04 6.28 9.26
N ALA A 615 22.56 7.33 9.91
CA ALA A 615 21.79 8.38 9.25
C ALA A 615 22.56 9.08 8.11
N PRO A 616 23.86 9.42 8.28
CA PRO A 616 24.66 9.99 7.17
C PRO A 616 24.88 9.06 5.98
N LEU A 617 24.81 7.73 6.18
CA LEU A 617 25.01 6.72 5.14
C LEU A 617 23.72 6.39 4.38
N THR A 618 22.56 6.82 4.90
CA THR A 618 21.25 6.45 4.38
C THR A 618 20.82 7.38 3.23
N LEU A 619 20.54 6.78 2.08
CA LEU A 619 20.14 7.50 0.86
C LEU A 619 18.65 7.85 0.82
N HIS A 620 17.83 7.11 1.57
CA HIS A 620 16.37 7.23 1.52
C HIS A 620 15.81 7.00 0.10
N GLU A 621 16.34 6.01 -0.60
CA GLU A 621 15.88 5.61 -1.95
C GLU A 621 14.75 4.57 -1.90
N SER A 622 14.17 4.39 -0.74
CA SER A 622 12.91 3.70 -0.49
C SER A 622 11.96 4.64 0.25
N GLY A 623 10.71 4.66 -0.14
CA GLY A 623 9.66 5.42 0.56
C GLY A 623 9.46 4.99 2.02
N LEU A 624 9.86 3.76 2.38
CA LEU A 624 9.81 3.24 3.75
C LEU A 624 10.85 3.86 4.69
N SER A 625 11.94 4.41 4.14
CA SER A 625 13.09 4.83 4.92
C SER A 625 12.88 6.11 5.77
N PRO A 626 12.33 7.21 5.24
CA PRO A 626 12.33 8.49 5.96
C PRO A 626 11.49 8.45 7.24
N CYS A 627 10.41 7.68 7.30
CA CYS A 627 9.54 7.64 8.48
C CYS A 627 10.25 7.08 9.73
N ILE A 628 11.08 6.05 9.58
CA ILE A 628 11.84 5.47 10.70
C ILE A 628 12.86 6.48 11.22
N HIS A 629 13.54 7.19 10.31
CA HIS A 629 14.45 8.28 10.70
C HIS A 629 13.71 9.43 11.38
N SER A 630 12.50 9.79 10.91
CA SER A 630 11.67 10.80 11.57
C SER A 630 11.33 10.40 13.01
N ILE A 631 10.91 9.14 13.22
CA ILE A 631 10.53 8.63 14.54
C ILE A 631 11.76 8.60 15.48
N MET A 632 12.89 8.10 15.02
CA MET A 632 14.10 8.01 15.82
C MET A 632 14.70 9.38 16.12
N ALA A 633 14.73 10.28 15.14
CA ALA A 633 15.16 11.66 15.32
C ALA A 633 14.29 12.38 16.38
N ALA A 634 12.97 12.23 16.31
CA ALA A 634 12.04 12.76 17.31
C ALA A 634 12.34 12.23 18.72
N GLN A 635 12.55 10.91 18.85
CA GLN A 635 12.88 10.27 20.13
C GLN A 635 14.21 10.79 20.69
N LEU A 636 15.19 11.06 19.84
CA LEU A 636 16.51 11.55 20.20
C LEU A 636 16.57 13.07 20.39
N GLY A 637 15.47 13.81 20.15
CA GLY A 637 15.37 15.25 20.29
C GLY A 637 15.85 16.05 19.10
N GLU A 638 16.14 15.40 17.97
CA GLU A 638 16.56 16.03 16.70
C GLU A 638 15.31 16.52 15.93
N LYS A 639 14.63 17.54 16.48
CA LYS A 639 13.30 17.99 16.02
C LYS A 639 13.29 18.42 14.55
N ASP A 640 14.28 19.16 14.09
CA ASP A 640 14.36 19.66 12.71
C ASP A 640 14.51 18.49 11.72
N LEU A 641 15.36 17.51 12.05
CA LEU A 641 15.55 16.33 11.23
C LEU A 641 14.26 15.46 11.20
N ALA A 642 13.59 15.34 12.35
CA ALA A 642 12.33 14.62 12.43
C ALA A 642 11.28 15.23 11.48
N VAL A 643 11.16 16.56 11.46
CA VAL A 643 10.24 17.30 10.57
C VAL A 643 10.64 17.15 9.10
N ALA A 644 11.94 17.28 8.79
CA ALA A 644 12.43 17.12 7.42
C ALA A 644 12.12 15.72 6.87
N MET A 645 12.34 14.68 7.66
CA MET A 645 12.06 13.30 7.28
C MET A 645 10.55 13.02 7.19
N TYR A 646 9.74 13.61 8.08
CA TYR A 646 8.29 13.58 7.96
C TYR A 646 7.80 14.17 6.63
N LYS A 647 8.25 15.38 6.28
CA LYS A 647 7.88 16.03 5.01
C LYS A 647 8.28 15.18 3.81
N ARG A 648 9.46 14.57 3.85
CA ARG A 648 9.91 13.65 2.79
C ARG A 648 8.98 12.43 2.69
N THR A 649 8.54 11.85 3.81
CA THR A 649 7.58 10.74 3.84
C THR A 649 6.20 11.17 3.32
N ALA A 650 5.64 12.25 3.86
CA ALA A 650 4.28 12.67 3.57
C ALA A 650 4.08 13.16 2.14
N ARG A 651 5.14 13.66 1.49
CA ARG A 651 5.09 14.20 0.13
C ARG A 651 5.84 13.36 -0.91
N TYR A 652 6.24 12.14 -0.55
CA TYR A 652 7.08 11.30 -1.40
C TYR A 652 6.54 11.16 -2.83
N ASP A 653 5.27 10.80 -2.97
CA ASP A 653 4.60 10.68 -4.26
C ASP A 653 4.10 12.02 -4.81
N LEU A 654 3.55 12.91 -3.96
CA LEU A 654 3.06 14.22 -4.40
C LEU A 654 4.14 15.08 -5.07
N ASP A 655 5.38 14.99 -4.59
CA ASP A 655 6.52 15.70 -5.13
C ASP A 655 7.39 14.84 -6.08
N ASN A 656 6.97 13.61 -6.35
CA ASN A 656 7.67 12.65 -7.23
C ASN A 656 9.17 12.54 -6.93
N ILE A 657 9.51 12.35 -5.65
CA ILE A 657 10.89 12.51 -5.13
C ILE A 657 11.89 11.60 -5.86
N ASN A 658 11.54 10.34 -6.13
CA ASN A 658 12.41 9.38 -6.83
C ASN A 658 12.07 9.25 -8.33
N GLN A 659 11.17 10.08 -8.86
CA GLN A 659 10.76 10.11 -10.28
C GLN A 659 10.17 8.78 -10.79
N ASP A 660 9.52 8.00 -9.92
CA ASP A 660 8.94 6.69 -10.23
C ASP A 660 7.45 6.56 -9.84
N SER A 661 6.82 7.64 -9.34
CA SER A 661 5.39 7.66 -8.99
C SER A 661 4.48 7.51 -10.22
N GLN A 662 4.99 7.76 -11.42
CA GLN A 662 4.28 7.50 -12.69
C GLN A 662 3.95 6.01 -12.90
N ASP A 663 4.73 5.10 -12.32
CA ASP A 663 4.52 3.64 -12.38
C ASP A 663 3.55 3.14 -11.29
N GLY A 664 2.98 4.04 -10.50
CA GLY A 664 2.11 3.80 -9.36
C GLY A 664 2.67 4.37 -8.06
N LEU A 665 1.79 4.65 -7.12
CA LEU A 665 2.10 5.25 -5.82
C LEU A 665 2.78 4.26 -4.87
N HIS A 666 3.43 4.77 -3.82
CA HIS A 666 4.10 3.96 -2.79
C HIS A 666 3.17 3.76 -1.56
N ILE A 667 2.10 2.98 -1.76
CA ILE A 667 0.99 2.86 -0.81
C ILE A 667 1.45 2.42 0.59
N THR A 668 2.26 1.37 0.71
CA THR A 668 2.72 0.89 2.02
C THR A 668 3.56 1.94 2.76
N SER A 669 4.36 2.71 2.02
CA SER A 669 5.17 3.81 2.57
C SER A 669 4.33 4.95 3.14
N MET A 670 3.12 5.15 2.64
CA MET A 670 2.20 6.20 3.09
C MET A 670 1.82 6.05 4.57
N SER A 671 1.82 4.82 5.09
CA SER A 671 1.65 4.53 6.52
C SER A 671 2.67 5.25 7.39
N GLY A 672 3.87 5.48 6.86
CA GLY A 672 4.95 6.18 7.55
C GLY A 672 4.61 7.61 7.97
N SER A 673 3.73 8.30 7.25
CA SER A 673 3.32 9.67 7.59
C SER A 673 2.52 9.71 8.90
N TRP A 674 1.60 8.77 9.10
CA TRP A 674 0.86 8.64 10.35
C TRP A 674 1.77 8.16 11.48
N LEU A 675 2.64 7.18 11.22
CA LEU A 675 3.59 6.66 12.21
C LEU A 675 4.55 7.74 12.70
N ALA A 676 5.05 8.59 11.82
CA ALA A 676 5.93 9.70 12.18
C ALA A 676 5.23 10.71 13.13
N ILE A 677 3.94 11.00 12.91
CA ILE A 677 3.16 11.84 13.82
C ILE A 677 2.90 11.12 15.14
N ALA A 678 2.35 9.92 15.11
CA ALA A 678 1.91 9.24 16.32
C ALA A 678 3.08 8.68 17.15
N LYS A 679 3.99 7.91 16.53
CA LYS A 679 5.12 7.29 17.23
C LYS A 679 6.34 8.24 17.33
N GLY A 680 6.47 9.20 16.41
CA GLY A 680 7.51 10.23 16.42
C GLY A 680 7.09 11.47 17.24
N PHE A 681 6.28 12.36 16.65
CA PHE A 681 5.98 13.68 17.27
C PHE A 681 5.17 13.59 18.55
N ALA A 682 4.19 12.70 18.61
CA ALA A 682 3.45 12.44 19.87
C ALA A 682 4.19 11.47 20.83
N GLY A 683 5.21 10.78 20.35
CA GLY A 683 5.98 9.83 21.15
C GLY A 683 5.14 8.66 21.68
N MET A 684 4.05 8.29 21.01
CA MET A 684 3.12 7.25 21.43
C MET A 684 3.82 5.89 21.53
N ARG A 685 3.66 5.23 22.68
CA ARG A 685 4.12 3.86 22.94
C ARG A 685 3.02 3.10 23.68
N THR A 686 2.89 1.80 23.40
CA THR A 686 1.82 0.95 23.95
C THR A 686 2.31 -0.20 24.81
N LEU A 687 3.59 -0.54 24.73
CA LEU A 687 4.19 -1.57 25.58
C LEU A 687 4.27 -1.10 27.04
N GLY A 688 3.67 -1.88 27.94
CA GLY A 688 3.60 -1.52 29.37
C GLY A 688 2.59 -0.41 29.69
N GLY A 689 1.62 -0.18 28.80
CA GLY A 689 0.59 0.85 28.91
C GLY A 689 0.75 1.98 27.91
N LEU A 690 -0.28 2.81 27.82
CA LEU A 690 -0.32 3.93 26.86
C LEU A 690 0.52 5.10 27.37
N ARG A 691 1.55 5.46 26.60
CA ARG A 691 2.52 6.50 26.99
C ARG A 691 2.73 7.49 25.84
N PHE A 692 2.98 8.77 26.21
CA PHE A 692 3.24 9.86 25.27
C PHE A 692 4.43 10.71 25.73
N LYS A 693 5.18 11.23 24.76
CA LYS A 693 6.21 12.23 24.95
C LYS A 693 6.14 13.22 23.77
N PRO A 694 5.06 14.00 23.68
CA PRO A 694 4.82 14.83 22.53
C PRO A 694 5.71 16.08 22.48
N PHE A 695 6.02 16.52 21.25
CA PHE A 695 6.54 17.85 20.99
C PHE A 695 5.77 18.50 19.84
N LEU A 696 5.80 19.81 19.77
CA LEU A 696 5.23 20.58 18.68
C LEU A 696 6.38 21.05 17.76
N PRO A 697 6.35 20.72 16.45
CA PRO A 697 7.27 21.31 15.48
C PRO A 697 7.13 22.83 15.42
N ASP A 698 8.25 23.55 15.34
CA ASP A 698 8.26 25.03 15.33
C ASP A 698 7.50 25.63 14.13
N CYS A 699 7.41 24.88 13.03
CA CYS A 699 6.68 25.32 11.83
C CYS A 699 5.17 25.04 11.90
N TRP A 700 4.64 24.42 12.97
CA TRP A 700 3.23 24.11 13.14
C TRP A 700 2.60 24.89 14.29
N ASN A 701 1.32 25.25 14.16
CA ASN A 701 0.52 25.85 15.22
C ASN A 701 -0.17 24.80 16.11
N GLY A 702 -0.15 23.56 15.69
CA GLY A 702 -0.71 22.41 16.40
C GLY A 702 -0.93 21.22 15.50
N TYR A 703 -1.19 20.07 16.12
CA TYR A 703 -1.65 18.87 15.43
C TYR A 703 -2.58 18.06 16.31
N SER A 704 -3.48 17.28 15.71
CA SER A 704 -4.33 16.34 16.42
C SER A 704 -4.67 15.14 15.56
N TYR A 705 -4.93 14.00 16.23
CA TYR A 705 -5.42 12.79 15.61
C TYR A 705 -6.22 11.94 16.61
N LYS A 706 -7.09 11.09 16.08
CA LYS A 706 -7.83 10.10 16.86
C LYS A 706 -7.21 8.71 16.68
N PHE A 707 -7.41 7.85 17.66
CA PHE A 707 -6.97 6.46 17.57
C PHE A 707 -7.81 5.56 18.47
N ASN A 708 -7.97 4.30 18.03
CA ASN A 708 -8.54 3.24 18.86
C ASN A 708 -7.46 2.69 19.78
N TYR A 709 -7.81 2.40 21.03
CA TYR A 709 -6.93 1.68 21.95
C TYR A 709 -7.74 0.92 23.00
N ARG A 710 -7.68 -0.43 22.95
CA ARG A 710 -8.34 -1.32 23.93
C ARG A 710 -9.81 -0.96 24.17
N GLY A 711 -10.59 -0.88 23.08
CA GLY A 711 -12.01 -0.57 23.12
C GLY A 711 -12.36 0.89 23.39
N ARG A 712 -11.40 1.80 23.32
CA ARG A 712 -11.56 3.24 23.53
C ARG A 712 -11.28 4.00 22.23
N ILE A 713 -11.94 5.13 22.07
CA ILE A 713 -11.58 6.15 21.07
C ILE A 713 -11.01 7.35 21.84
N ILE A 714 -9.78 7.70 21.54
CA ILE A 714 -9.05 8.79 22.20
C ILE A 714 -8.58 9.78 21.13
N GLU A 715 -8.77 11.08 21.37
CA GLU A 715 -8.14 12.15 20.60
C GLU A 715 -6.93 12.70 21.36
N LEU A 716 -5.80 12.80 20.67
CA LEU A 716 -4.66 13.57 21.15
C LEU A 716 -4.57 14.87 20.36
N ARG A 717 -4.40 15.99 21.07
CA ARG A 717 -4.21 17.33 20.50
C ARG A 717 -3.01 18.01 21.16
N VAL A 718 -2.08 18.46 20.32
CA VAL A 718 -0.88 19.20 20.76
C VAL A 718 -0.96 20.64 20.26
N LYS A 719 -0.81 21.59 21.17
CA LYS A 719 -0.81 23.03 20.94
C LYS A 719 0.36 23.68 21.68
N PRO A 720 0.74 24.93 21.37
CA PRO A 720 1.84 25.60 22.07
C PRO A 720 1.70 25.65 23.61
N LYS A 721 0.48 25.62 24.11
CA LYS A 721 0.19 25.70 25.56
C LYS A 721 0.13 24.35 26.26
N GLY A 722 0.02 23.25 25.54
CA GLY A 722 -0.12 21.95 26.17
C GLY A 722 -0.59 20.84 25.26
N VAL A 723 -0.67 19.67 25.84
CA VAL A 723 -1.16 18.42 25.27
C VAL A 723 -2.50 18.11 25.90
N THR A 724 -3.51 17.88 25.09
CA THR A 724 -4.83 17.48 25.55
C THR A 724 -5.15 16.09 25.03
N LEU A 725 -5.51 15.19 25.93
CA LEU A 725 -6.13 13.90 25.60
C LEU A 725 -7.63 14.00 25.92
N THR A 726 -8.47 13.57 24.99
CA THR A 726 -9.93 13.49 25.18
C THR A 726 -10.37 12.03 24.96
N LEU A 727 -11.02 11.46 25.97
CA LEU A 727 -11.67 10.16 25.86
C LEU A 727 -13.05 10.37 25.21
N ILE A 728 -13.13 10.05 23.90
CA ILE A 728 -14.37 10.24 23.14
C ILE A 728 -15.38 9.14 23.47
N SER A 729 -14.89 7.91 23.66
CA SER A 729 -15.72 6.78 24.05
C SER A 729 -14.91 5.70 24.77
N GLY A 730 -15.58 4.88 25.57
CA GLY A 730 -15.00 3.78 26.33
C GLY A 730 -14.79 4.13 27.81
N GLU A 731 -14.23 3.18 28.57
CA GLU A 731 -13.98 3.30 30.01
C GLU A 731 -12.71 4.12 30.28
N PRO A 732 -12.62 4.80 31.46
CA PRO A 732 -11.41 5.48 31.92
C PRO A 732 -10.13 4.64 31.76
N ILE A 733 -8.99 5.28 31.62
CA ILE A 733 -7.72 4.61 31.41
C ILE A 733 -6.54 5.40 32.00
N SER A 734 -5.60 4.68 32.60
CA SER A 734 -4.33 5.27 33.03
C SER A 734 -3.41 5.51 31.83
N VAL A 735 -2.85 6.70 31.70
CA VAL A 735 -1.91 7.12 30.66
C VAL A 735 -0.68 7.75 31.28
N THR A 736 0.46 7.64 30.62
CA THR A 736 1.70 8.30 31.06
C THR A 736 2.09 9.38 30.06
N ILE A 737 2.29 10.62 30.51
CA ILE A 737 2.75 11.74 29.70
C ILE A 737 4.04 12.28 30.32
N TYR A 738 5.14 12.37 29.55
CA TYR A 738 6.47 12.76 29.99
C TYR A 738 6.98 11.97 31.23
N GLY A 739 6.58 10.69 31.33
CA GLY A 739 6.96 9.83 32.45
C GLY A 739 6.06 9.95 33.69
N HIS A 740 5.10 10.86 33.71
CA HIS A 740 4.15 11.04 34.81
C HIS A 740 2.83 10.31 34.55
N PRO A 741 2.29 9.52 35.49
CA PRO A 741 1.03 8.82 35.35
C PRO A 741 -0.17 9.78 35.57
N TYR A 742 -1.22 9.58 34.78
CA TYR A 742 -2.50 10.32 34.88
C TYR A 742 -3.66 9.36 34.60
N GLU A 743 -4.84 9.67 35.17
CA GLU A 743 -6.10 9.02 34.81
C GLU A 743 -6.84 9.86 33.78
N LEU A 744 -7.17 9.25 32.64
CA LEU A 744 -8.00 9.86 31.60
C LEU A 744 -9.43 9.36 31.76
N GLU A 745 -10.28 10.20 32.39
CA GLU A 745 -11.71 9.92 32.58
C GLU A 745 -12.57 10.56 31.48
N ASP A 746 -12.26 11.80 31.08
CA ASP A 746 -12.96 12.56 30.03
C ASP A 746 -11.92 13.41 29.26
N VAL A 747 -11.41 14.47 29.86
CA VAL A 747 -10.41 15.36 29.26
C VAL A 747 -9.24 15.57 30.22
N LEU A 748 -8.04 15.34 29.73
CA LEU A 748 -6.78 15.57 30.43
C LEU A 748 -5.94 16.58 29.66
N THR A 749 -5.51 17.67 30.32
CA THR A 749 -4.58 18.64 29.72
C THR A 749 -3.31 18.75 30.57
N VAL A 750 -2.16 18.62 29.92
CA VAL A 750 -0.83 18.70 30.54
C VAL A 750 -0.01 19.78 29.80
N PRO A 751 0.78 20.61 30.48
CA PRO A 751 1.67 21.56 29.83
C PRO A 751 2.61 20.84 28.84
N LEU A 752 2.91 21.51 27.71
CA LEU A 752 3.90 21.00 26.75
C LEU A 752 5.31 21.20 27.37
N GLU A 753 6.05 20.10 27.48
CA GLU A 753 7.46 20.18 27.86
C GLU A 753 8.32 20.48 26.63
N GLY A 754 9.31 21.38 26.78
CA GLY A 754 10.13 21.92 25.69
C GLY A 754 11.16 20.95 25.09
#